data_926784e864c701fe0fdd04742b2b78ee
#
_entry.id   926784e864c701fe0fdd04742b2b78ee
#
_cell.length_a   1.000
_cell.length_b   1.000
_cell.length_c   1.000
_cell.angle_alpha   90.00
_cell.angle_beta   90.00
_cell.angle_gamma   90.00
#
_symmetry.space_group_name_H-M   'P 1'
#
loop_
_entity.id
_entity.type
_entity.pdbx_description
1 polymer ?
#
loop_
_entity_poly.entity_id
_entity_poly.type
_entity_poly.pdbx_seq_one_letter_code
_entity_poly.pdbx_strand_id
1 'polypeptide(L)'
;MKKFECLYEGTAQQGNPTLLNEIYTELYITESESGEISNEHEVRQIETQSRRAATEDTPIKCSDIFKPLPGQDKPIRTVLTKGVAGIGKTVSVQKFILDWAEEKENQDVQLIFPLPFREINLMKDETLSLSELLHVFFHESKEIEISSDKYKVLFIFDGLDECRLPLNFHQNEILRDQTKETSVDVLLTNLIVGNLLPSALIWITSRPAAADLVPSECVHRVTEVRGFNDPQKEEYFRKRISDQSLANTIISHLKLSRSLYIMCHIPVFCWISATVLEKMLSEAETGEIPKTLTQMYTHFLILQTNIKHEKDYEQNVTDEDMILKLGKLAFQQLVKGNVIFYEEDLRECGIDVTEASVYSGLCTQIFREEFGLYQKKVFCFVHLSIQEHLAALYVHLFYKNNSSQVFSREFSDLSMFLKYTLSDVHQRAVDEALESKNGHLDLFLRFLLGLSVESHQILLQGLRTLTRGNFHSNEKTIEYIKEKIRIIDSPEKSINLFHCLNELGDRSVVEEMQQFLKSGKLCEAKLSCSQWSALVFVLLTSEHDMDTFELNSLIGKGNSSDEVVLKLLSVVKELKSVKLSHCGVTDEGCAALASALRSNPSHLRELDLTDNKLGVRGVDLLSAGLKDPHCKLEILWLRKCGVTDEGCAALASFLRSNPEYLRELDLSWNELGDSGVLKLLSGLVESNCIIEILRLHDCGITDGGCAALTSALKSNPSHLRELDLTDNKLGDLGVNRLSDGLKDPHCNLEILKLRHCGVTDEGCAALASALRSNPSPLRQLNLSINDLGDKGVTLLCAGLKHPHCQLEILKLSRCGVTDEGCAALTSALRSNPEHLRELSLFANNFSDSAVKMLRELKNEYKLETRM
;
A
#
# COMPACT_ATOMS: atom_id res chain seq x y z
N MET A 1 -17.09 -23.76 -18.30
CA MET A 1 -17.70 -22.78 -17.42
C MET A 1 -17.66 -23.20 -15.96
N LYS A 2 -18.30 -24.27 -15.50
CA LYS A 2 -18.31 -24.68 -14.08
C LYS A 2 -16.95 -24.71 -13.37
N LYS A 3 -15.84 -25.00 -14.08
CA LYS A 3 -14.49 -25.05 -13.52
C LYS A 3 -13.96 -23.66 -13.12
N PHE A 4 -14.44 -22.58 -13.76
CA PHE A 4 -13.97 -21.21 -13.55
C PHE A 4 -14.92 -20.37 -12.67
N GLU A 5 -16.12 -20.85 -12.42
CA GLU A 5 -17.15 -20.16 -11.60
C GLU A 5 -16.82 -20.17 -10.11
N CYS A 6 -16.01 -21.14 -9.67
CA CYS A 6 -15.77 -21.38 -8.25
C CYS A 6 -14.30 -21.16 -7.89
N LEU A 7 -14.08 -20.39 -6.84
CA LEU A 7 -12.80 -20.31 -6.17
C LEU A 7 -12.84 -21.24 -4.96
N TYR A 8 -11.87 -22.15 -4.86
CA TYR A 8 -11.75 -23.06 -3.72
C TYR A 8 -10.96 -22.37 -2.61
N GLU A 9 -11.41 -21.19 -2.19
CA GLU A 9 -10.96 -20.51 -0.98
C GLU A 9 -11.99 -20.75 0.12
N GLY A 10 -11.60 -21.45 1.16
CA GLY A 10 -12.44 -21.60 2.36
C GLY A 10 -12.80 -23.03 2.71
N THR A 11 -13.38 -23.19 3.89
CA THR A 11 -13.99 -24.40 4.38
C THR A 11 -15.23 -24.74 3.54
N ALA A 12 -15.04 -25.12 2.30
CA ALA A 12 -16.11 -25.73 1.55
C ALA A 12 -16.43 -27.05 2.24
N GLN A 13 -17.41 -27.06 3.13
CA GLN A 13 -18.23 -28.24 3.33
C GLN A 13 -18.59 -28.69 1.91
N GLN A 14 -18.32 -29.95 1.59
CA GLN A 14 -18.74 -30.53 0.32
C GLN A 14 -20.20 -30.11 0.07
N GLY A 15 -20.42 -29.17 -0.85
CA GLY A 15 -21.78 -28.73 -1.18
C GLY A 15 -21.93 -27.26 -1.63
N ASN A 16 -21.16 -26.32 -1.12
CA ASN A 16 -21.28 -24.92 -1.54
C ASN A 16 -19.91 -24.34 -1.90
N PRO A 17 -19.46 -24.44 -3.17
CA PRO A 17 -18.31 -23.69 -3.65
C PRO A 17 -18.63 -22.18 -3.61
N THR A 18 -17.73 -21.37 -3.08
CA THR A 18 -17.88 -19.92 -3.12
C THR A 18 -17.71 -19.45 -4.56
N LEU A 19 -18.68 -18.70 -5.07
CA LEU A 19 -18.63 -18.19 -6.43
C LEU A 19 -17.52 -17.14 -6.53
N LEU A 20 -16.69 -17.22 -7.56
CA LEU A 20 -15.61 -16.29 -7.80
C LEU A 20 -16.09 -14.83 -7.78
N ASN A 21 -17.23 -14.56 -8.43
CA ASN A 21 -17.80 -13.20 -8.50
C ASN A 21 -18.23 -12.62 -7.14
N GLU A 22 -18.47 -13.45 -6.12
CA GLU A 22 -18.88 -12.99 -4.79
C GLU A 22 -17.70 -12.51 -3.94
N ILE A 23 -16.53 -13.15 -4.08
CA ILE A 23 -15.35 -12.84 -3.27
C ILE A 23 -14.24 -12.11 -4.05
N TYR A 24 -14.37 -12.02 -5.38
CA TYR A 24 -13.35 -11.37 -6.19
C TYR A 24 -13.17 -9.90 -5.78
N THR A 25 -11.94 -9.58 -5.45
CA THR A 25 -11.47 -8.21 -5.27
C THR A 25 -10.50 -7.92 -6.40
N GLU A 26 -10.68 -6.79 -7.08
CA GLU A 26 -9.84 -6.42 -8.23
C GLU A 26 -8.39 -6.32 -7.79
N LEU A 27 -7.49 -6.93 -8.58
CA LEU A 27 -6.06 -6.92 -8.30
C LEU A 27 -5.41 -5.68 -8.90
N TYR A 28 -4.42 -5.14 -8.20
CA TYR A 28 -3.62 -4.04 -8.72
C TYR A 28 -2.60 -4.60 -9.73
N ILE A 29 -2.84 -4.31 -11.01
CA ILE A 29 -1.98 -4.71 -12.13
C ILE A 29 -1.38 -3.45 -12.74
N THR A 30 -0.08 -3.46 -13.04
CA THR A 30 0.63 -2.33 -13.65
C THR A 30 1.37 -2.76 -14.91
N GLU A 31 1.60 -1.82 -15.84
CA GLU A 31 2.57 -2.02 -16.91
C GLU A 31 3.98 -1.94 -16.30
N SER A 32 4.81 -2.92 -16.61
CA SER A 32 6.21 -2.96 -16.17
C SER A 32 7.11 -2.69 -17.37
N GLU A 33 8.04 -1.75 -17.25
CA GLU A 33 9.07 -1.62 -18.26
C GLU A 33 9.91 -2.89 -18.36
N SER A 34 10.23 -3.29 -19.58
CA SER A 34 11.07 -4.45 -19.89
C SER A 34 12.50 -4.16 -19.43
N GLY A 35 12.94 -4.56 -18.25
CA GLY A 35 14.34 -4.33 -17.93
C GLY A 35 14.88 -4.90 -16.63
N GLU A 36 14.13 -5.09 -15.58
CA GLU A 36 14.66 -5.66 -14.35
C GLU A 36 14.03 -7.01 -14.01
N ILE A 37 14.88 -8.03 -14.11
CA ILE A 37 14.58 -9.40 -13.74
C ILE A 37 14.90 -9.52 -12.25
N SER A 38 13.89 -9.74 -11.42
CA SER A 38 14.13 -10.08 -10.04
C SER A 38 14.07 -11.61 -9.88
N ASN A 39 15.22 -12.23 -9.75
CA ASN A 39 15.34 -13.64 -9.40
C ASN A 39 15.20 -13.88 -7.90
N GLU A 40 14.79 -12.88 -7.13
CA GLU A 40 14.67 -12.97 -5.69
C GLU A 40 13.39 -13.66 -5.25
N HIS A 41 13.45 -14.29 -4.07
CA HIS A 41 12.30 -14.92 -3.44
C HIS A 41 11.19 -13.88 -3.15
N GLU A 42 9.95 -14.35 -3.14
CA GLU A 42 8.73 -13.55 -3.05
C GLU A 42 8.73 -12.57 -1.87
N VAL A 43 9.20 -12.99 -0.70
CA VAL A 43 9.28 -12.15 0.50
C VAL A 43 10.20 -10.95 0.24
N ARG A 44 11.35 -11.14 -0.40
CA ARG A 44 12.25 -10.04 -0.76
C ARG A 44 11.65 -9.14 -1.83
N GLN A 45 10.92 -9.70 -2.79
CA GLN A 45 10.26 -8.91 -3.83
C GLN A 45 9.19 -8.00 -3.21
N ILE A 46 8.37 -8.50 -2.27
CA ILE A 46 7.38 -7.71 -1.56
C ILE A 46 8.06 -6.59 -0.76
N GLU A 47 9.13 -6.90 -0.05
CA GLU A 47 9.89 -5.92 0.71
C GLU A 47 10.60 -4.90 -0.20
N THR A 48 11.09 -5.32 -1.36
CA THR A 48 11.73 -4.45 -2.35
C THR A 48 10.70 -3.59 -3.10
N GLN A 49 9.56 -4.15 -3.48
CA GLN A 49 8.46 -3.39 -4.09
C GLN A 49 7.91 -2.32 -3.14
N SER A 50 7.89 -2.59 -1.84
CA SER A 50 7.53 -1.57 -0.86
C SER A 50 8.53 -0.40 -0.83
N ARG A 51 9.75 -0.56 -1.34
CA ARG A 51 10.83 0.44 -1.36
C ARG A 51 11.05 1.13 -2.71
N ARG A 52 10.66 0.48 -3.83
CA ARG A 52 10.83 1.09 -5.17
C ARG A 52 9.92 2.29 -5.35
N ALA A 53 10.49 3.38 -5.84
CA ALA A 53 9.71 4.51 -6.34
C ALA A 53 8.95 4.04 -7.59
N ALA A 54 7.63 4.11 -7.57
CA ALA A 54 6.80 3.84 -8.74
C ALA A 54 6.89 5.05 -9.67
N THR A 55 7.99 5.16 -10.41
CA THR A 55 8.25 6.32 -11.24
C THR A 55 7.34 6.41 -12.45
N GLU A 56 6.69 5.33 -12.90
CA GLU A 56 5.83 5.36 -14.10
C GLU A 56 4.82 4.19 -14.18
N ASP A 57 4.32 3.68 -13.06
CA ASP A 57 3.38 2.57 -13.10
C ASP A 57 1.99 3.02 -13.55
N THR A 58 1.62 2.67 -14.76
CA THR A 58 0.26 2.86 -15.26
C THR A 58 -0.61 1.68 -14.82
N PRO A 59 -1.64 1.91 -13.98
CA PRO A 59 -2.54 0.84 -13.60
C PRO A 59 -3.34 0.35 -14.82
N ILE A 60 -3.47 -0.96 -14.96
CA ILE A 60 -4.19 -1.62 -16.05
C ILE A 60 -5.25 -2.53 -15.43
N LYS A 61 -6.48 -2.48 -15.96
CA LYS A 61 -7.49 -3.48 -15.62
C LYS A 61 -7.16 -4.80 -16.28
N CYS A 62 -7.47 -5.91 -15.61
CA CYS A 62 -7.23 -7.24 -16.16
C CYS A 62 -7.92 -7.41 -17.54
N SER A 63 -9.10 -6.85 -17.75
CA SER A 63 -9.81 -6.86 -19.04
C SER A 63 -9.11 -6.08 -20.16
N ASP A 64 -8.20 -5.16 -19.82
CA ASP A 64 -7.57 -4.22 -20.77
C ASP A 64 -6.12 -4.60 -21.12
N ILE A 65 -5.65 -5.77 -20.69
CA ILE A 65 -4.24 -6.19 -20.89
C ILE A 65 -3.80 -6.23 -22.36
N PHE A 66 -4.74 -6.45 -23.29
CA PHE A 66 -4.50 -6.46 -24.74
C PHE A 66 -4.85 -5.14 -25.43
N LYS A 67 -5.41 -4.17 -24.71
CA LYS A 67 -5.76 -2.86 -25.27
C LYS A 67 -4.54 -1.93 -25.21
N PRO A 68 -4.18 -1.24 -26.32
CA PRO A 68 -3.08 -0.28 -26.27
C PRO A 68 -3.41 0.88 -25.33
N LEU A 69 -2.38 1.41 -24.64
CA LEU A 69 -2.54 2.62 -23.84
C LEU A 69 -2.71 3.86 -24.73
N PRO A 70 -3.32 4.93 -24.22
CA PRO A 70 -3.43 6.18 -24.96
C PRO A 70 -2.07 6.66 -25.47
N GLY A 71 -1.93 6.77 -26.81
CA GLY A 71 -0.68 7.16 -27.48
C GLY A 71 0.18 6.00 -27.98
N GLN A 72 -0.23 4.74 -27.78
CA GLN A 72 0.44 3.57 -28.36
C GLN A 72 -0.40 3.02 -29.51
N ASP A 73 0.17 3.02 -30.75
CA ASP A 73 -0.53 2.54 -31.95
C ASP A 73 -0.17 1.08 -32.32
N LYS A 74 0.76 0.44 -31.59
CA LYS A 74 1.18 -0.93 -31.94
C LYS A 74 0.22 -1.96 -31.35
N PRO A 75 -0.23 -2.94 -32.15
CA PRO A 75 -1.09 -4.01 -31.68
C PRO A 75 -0.32 -4.92 -30.70
N ILE A 76 -0.97 -5.25 -29.59
CA ILE A 76 -0.41 -6.13 -28.56
C ILE A 76 -0.86 -7.55 -28.85
N ARG A 77 0.07 -8.42 -29.24
CA ARG A 77 -0.18 -9.84 -29.51
C ARG A 77 0.15 -10.71 -28.30
N THR A 78 1.32 -10.48 -27.68
CA THR A 78 1.83 -11.31 -26.59
C THR A 78 1.96 -10.48 -25.32
N VAL A 79 1.30 -10.90 -24.26
CA VAL A 79 1.37 -10.30 -22.93
C VAL A 79 2.03 -11.29 -21.98
N LEU A 80 3.05 -10.84 -21.26
CA LEU A 80 3.68 -11.57 -20.16
C LEU A 80 3.31 -10.91 -18.83
N THR A 81 2.54 -11.60 -18.00
CA THR A 81 2.12 -11.14 -16.68
C THR A 81 3.01 -11.75 -15.61
N LYS A 82 3.79 -10.89 -14.94
CA LYS A 82 4.67 -11.28 -13.82
C LYS A 82 3.95 -11.12 -12.49
N GLY A 83 4.36 -11.88 -11.50
CA GLY A 83 3.91 -11.70 -10.12
C GLY A 83 4.37 -12.84 -9.21
N VAL A 84 4.53 -12.54 -7.92
CA VAL A 84 4.94 -13.54 -6.91
C VAL A 84 3.89 -14.64 -6.73
N ALA A 85 4.23 -15.75 -6.05
CA ALA A 85 3.25 -16.79 -5.77
C ALA A 85 2.13 -16.27 -4.87
N GLY A 86 0.92 -16.77 -5.09
CA GLY A 86 -0.26 -16.41 -4.30
C GLY A 86 -0.78 -14.98 -4.52
N ILE A 87 -0.16 -14.19 -5.42
CA ILE A 87 -0.56 -12.81 -5.70
C ILE A 87 -1.85 -12.69 -6.51
N GLY A 88 -2.33 -13.81 -7.08
CA GLY A 88 -3.60 -13.86 -7.79
C GLY A 88 -3.51 -14.00 -9.32
N LYS A 89 -2.34 -14.34 -9.92
CA LYS A 89 -2.19 -14.51 -11.37
C LYS A 89 -3.23 -15.44 -11.99
N THR A 90 -3.34 -16.66 -11.46
CA THR A 90 -4.32 -17.66 -11.93
C THR A 90 -5.76 -17.19 -11.70
N VAL A 91 -6.02 -16.45 -10.59
CA VAL A 91 -7.34 -15.88 -10.31
C VAL A 91 -7.70 -14.80 -11.34
N SER A 92 -6.72 -13.97 -11.77
CA SER A 92 -6.91 -13.01 -12.85
C SER A 92 -7.28 -13.69 -14.16
N VAL A 93 -6.60 -14.80 -14.49
CA VAL A 93 -6.93 -15.61 -15.69
C VAL A 93 -8.34 -16.17 -15.58
N GLN A 94 -8.72 -16.75 -14.43
CA GLN A 94 -10.06 -17.29 -14.21
C GLN A 94 -11.14 -16.22 -14.35
N LYS A 95 -10.90 -15.05 -13.75
CA LYS A 95 -11.83 -13.91 -13.82
C LYS A 95 -12.00 -13.40 -15.26
N PHE A 96 -10.90 -13.26 -15.99
CA PHE A 96 -10.93 -12.87 -17.41
C PHE A 96 -11.77 -13.85 -18.26
N ILE A 97 -11.55 -15.16 -18.08
CA ILE A 97 -12.31 -16.20 -18.80
C ILE A 97 -13.79 -16.16 -18.42
N LEU A 98 -14.09 -15.96 -17.13
CA LEU A 98 -15.46 -15.89 -16.63
C LEU A 98 -16.20 -14.67 -17.19
N ASP A 99 -15.58 -13.49 -17.16
CA ASP A 99 -16.20 -12.26 -17.70
C ASP A 99 -16.40 -12.35 -19.21
N TRP A 100 -15.48 -12.98 -19.94
CA TRP A 100 -15.66 -13.29 -21.36
C TRP A 100 -16.85 -14.23 -21.58
N ALA A 101 -16.94 -15.30 -20.81
CA ALA A 101 -17.98 -16.31 -20.96
C ALA A 101 -19.37 -15.81 -20.52
N GLU A 102 -19.44 -14.82 -19.63
CA GLU A 102 -20.65 -14.12 -19.20
C GLU A 102 -21.03 -12.93 -20.12
N GLU A 103 -20.34 -12.78 -21.24
CA GLU A 103 -20.54 -11.70 -22.23
C GLU A 103 -20.35 -10.28 -21.66
N LYS A 104 -19.54 -10.12 -20.61
CA LYS A 104 -19.29 -8.83 -19.97
C LYS A 104 -18.16 -8.05 -20.63
N GLU A 105 -17.06 -8.74 -20.97
CA GLU A 105 -15.82 -8.12 -21.46
C GLU A 105 -15.20 -8.95 -22.60
N ASN A 106 -14.32 -8.34 -23.40
CA ASN A 106 -13.48 -8.96 -24.45
C ASN A 106 -14.24 -9.80 -25.50
N GLN A 107 -15.42 -9.35 -25.90
CA GLN A 107 -16.31 -10.05 -26.86
C GLN A 107 -15.77 -10.07 -28.30
N ASP A 108 -14.70 -9.35 -28.57
CA ASP A 108 -13.96 -9.38 -29.83
C ASP A 108 -13.10 -10.66 -29.97
N VAL A 109 -12.85 -11.40 -28.88
CA VAL A 109 -12.19 -12.71 -28.88
C VAL A 109 -13.25 -13.81 -29.04
N GLN A 110 -13.14 -14.66 -30.08
CA GLN A 110 -14.12 -15.71 -30.33
C GLN A 110 -13.78 -17.02 -29.63
N LEU A 111 -12.49 -17.34 -29.44
CA LEU A 111 -12.03 -18.59 -28.83
C LEU A 111 -10.94 -18.31 -27.81
N ILE A 112 -11.06 -18.93 -26.62
CA ILE A 112 -10.03 -18.90 -25.56
C ILE A 112 -9.62 -20.32 -25.23
N PHE A 113 -8.29 -20.59 -25.28
CA PHE A 113 -7.69 -21.86 -24.93
C PHE A 113 -6.76 -21.70 -23.71
N PRO A 114 -7.23 -21.96 -22.48
CA PRO A 114 -6.39 -21.99 -21.29
C PRO A 114 -5.56 -23.28 -21.26
N LEU A 115 -4.26 -23.14 -21.29
CA LEU A 115 -3.27 -24.22 -21.35
C LEU A 115 -2.25 -24.08 -20.19
N PRO A 116 -2.55 -24.58 -18.98
CA PRO A 116 -1.64 -24.49 -17.86
C PRO A 116 -0.37 -25.35 -18.08
N PHE A 117 0.81 -24.80 -17.81
CA PHE A 117 2.08 -25.54 -17.99
C PHE A 117 2.16 -26.82 -17.18
N ARG A 118 1.57 -26.86 -16.00
CA ARG A 118 1.49 -28.07 -15.15
C ARG A 118 0.81 -29.25 -15.84
N GLU A 119 -0.17 -28.99 -16.70
CA GLU A 119 -0.86 -30.01 -17.46
C GLU A 119 -0.09 -30.35 -18.75
N ILE A 120 0.49 -29.35 -19.43
CA ILE A 120 1.32 -29.53 -20.62
C ILE A 120 2.54 -30.41 -20.33
N ASN A 121 3.17 -30.26 -19.14
CA ASN A 121 4.31 -31.09 -18.74
C ASN A 121 4.04 -32.60 -18.79
N LEU A 122 2.78 -33.01 -18.66
CA LEU A 122 2.39 -34.42 -18.71
C LEU A 122 2.54 -35.03 -20.11
N MET A 123 2.69 -34.17 -21.13
CA MET A 123 2.84 -34.55 -22.54
C MET A 123 4.23 -34.22 -23.10
N LYS A 124 5.22 -33.98 -22.19
CA LYS A 124 6.59 -33.58 -22.58
C LYS A 124 7.27 -34.51 -23.56
N ASP A 125 6.97 -35.81 -23.51
CA ASP A 125 7.58 -36.86 -24.32
C ASP A 125 6.69 -37.26 -25.52
N GLU A 126 5.56 -36.55 -25.74
CA GLU A 126 4.63 -36.86 -26.84
C GLU A 126 4.93 -36.02 -28.08
N THR A 127 4.60 -36.60 -29.26
CA THR A 127 4.62 -35.89 -30.53
C THR A 127 3.18 -35.73 -31.03
N LEU A 128 2.75 -34.50 -31.25
CA LEU A 128 1.39 -34.11 -31.57
C LEU A 128 1.39 -32.97 -32.59
N SER A 129 0.31 -32.86 -33.34
CA SER A 129 -0.02 -31.62 -34.08
C SER A 129 -0.69 -30.61 -33.14
N LEU A 130 -0.77 -29.34 -33.54
CA LEU A 130 -1.49 -28.33 -32.76
C LEU A 130 -2.95 -28.70 -32.57
N SER A 131 -3.59 -29.23 -33.59
CA SER A 131 -5.00 -29.67 -33.53
C SER A 131 -5.20 -30.81 -32.53
N GLU A 132 -4.28 -31.79 -32.51
CA GLU A 132 -4.33 -32.90 -31.56
C GLU A 132 -4.08 -32.43 -30.13
N LEU A 133 -3.09 -31.54 -29.92
CA LEU A 133 -2.84 -30.93 -28.60
C LEU A 133 -4.12 -30.26 -28.06
N LEU A 134 -4.77 -29.45 -28.90
CA LEU A 134 -6.00 -28.77 -28.49
C LEU A 134 -7.16 -29.74 -28.27
N HIS A 135 -7.24 -30.80 -29.04
CA HIS A 135 -8.26 -31.85 -28.86
C HIS A 135 -8.08 -32.63 -27.56
N VAL A 136 -6.85 -32.84 -27.11
CA VAL A 136 -6.57 -33.48 -25.82
C VAL A 136 -7.15 -32.65 -24.66
N PHE A 137 -7.00 -31.33 -24.72
CA PHE A 137 -7.51 -30.43 -23.68
C PHE A 137 -9.00 -30.06 -23.86
N PHE A 138 -9.46 -29.96 -25.11
CA PHE A 138 -10.80 -29.49 -25.46
C PHE A 138 -11.44 -30.42 -26.49
N HIS A 139 -12.13 -31.47 -26.04
CA HIS A 139 -12.73 -32.48 -26.88
C HIS A 139 -13.70 -31.92 -27.92
N GLU A 140 -14.33 -30.79 -27.61
CA GLU A 140 -15.26 -30.09 -28.50
C GLU A 140 -14.55 -29.35 -29.65
N SER A 141 -13.24 -29.18 -29.57
CA SER A 141 -12.48 -28.48 -30.62
C SER A 141 -12.27 -29.30 -31.90
N LYS A 142 -12.63 -30.61 -31.91
CA LYS A 142 -12.39 -31.53 -33.02
C LYS A 142 -13.07 -31.12 -34.33
N GLU A 143 -14.20 -30.39 -34.24
CA GLU A 143 -14.95 -29.93 -35.40
C GLU A 143 -14.61 -28.49 -35.82
N ILE A 144 -13.72 -27.83 -35.08
CA ILE A 144 -13.38 -26.43 -35.31
C ILE A 144 -12.05 -26.38 -36.06
N GLU A 145 -12.11 -25.97 -37.35
CA GLU A 145 -10.91 -25.63 -38.10
C GLU A 145 -10.39 -24.27 -37.60
N ILE A 146 -9.33 -24.33 -36.75
CA ILE A 146 -8.73 -23.14 -36.16
C ILE A 146 -7.84 -22.49 -37.21
N SER A 147 -8.39 -21.53 -37.94
CA SER A 147 -7.69 -20.73 -38.92
C SER A 147 -7.56 -19.30 -38.40
N SER A 148 -6.35 -18.74 -38.44
CA SER A 148 -6.04 -17.39 -37.96
C SER A 148 -6.86 -16.29 -38.70
N ASP A 149 -7.39 -16.57 -39.89
CA ASP A 149 -8.12 -15.61 -40.71
C ASP A 149 -9.62 -15.62 -40.40
N LYS A 150 -10.09 -16.63 -39.67
CA LYS A 150 -11.53 -16.83 -39.41
C LYS A 150 -11.96 -16.44 -38.01
N TYR A 151 -11.06 -16.63 -37.02
CA TYR A 151 -11.37 -16.40 -35.60
C TYR A 151 -10.23 -15.65 -34.92
N LYS A 152 -10.58 -14.67 -34.06
CA LYS A 152 -9.63 -14.08 -33.10
C LYS A 152 -9.49 -15.02 -31.91
N VAL A 153 -8.33 -15.64 -31.79
CA VAL A 153 -8.05 -16.69 -30.81
C VAL A 153 -7.11 -16.18 -29.73
N LEU A 154 -7.36 -16.52 -28.48
CA LEU A 154 -6.48 -16.26 -27.35
C LEU A 154 -6.01 -17.57 -26.73
N PHE A 155 -4.69 -17.75 -26.65
CA PHE A 155 -4.04 -18.81 -25.88
C PHE A 155 -3.55 -18.24 -24.54
N ILE A 156 -3.89 -18.91 -23.44
CA ILE A 156 -3.46 -18.54 -22.11
C ILE A 156 -2.56 -19.63 -21.54
N PHE A 157 -1.28 -19.33 -21.41
CA PHE A 157 -0.27 -20.21 -20.81
C PHE A 157 -0.07 -19.81 -19.35
N ASP A 158 -0.76 -20.49 -18.42
CA ASP A 158 -0.69 -20.16 -17.00
C ASP A 158 0.42 -20.94 -16.31
N GLY A 159 1.30 -20.20 -15.58
CA GLY A 159 2.34 -20.78 -14.73
C GLY A 159 3.61 -21.21 -15.47
N LEU A 160 4.25 -20.32 -16.23
CA LEU A 160 5.53 -20.59 -16.93
C LEU A 160 6.65 -21.08 -15.99
N ASP A 161 6.64 -20.65 -14.74
CA ASP A 161 7.57 -21.09 -13.68
C ASP A 161 7.38 -22.58 -13.31
N GLU A 162 6.27 -23.18 -13.68
CA GLU A 162 5.98 -24.60 -13.51
C GLU A 162 6.45 -25.45 -14.73
N CYS A 163 6.92 -24.80 -15.80
CA CYS A 163 7.30 -25.46 -17.04
C CYS A 163 8.51 -26.37 -16.87
N ARG A 164 8.40 -27.63 -17.29
CA ARG A 164 9.50 -28.60 -17.34
C ARG A 164 9.97 -28.92 -18.77
N LEU A 165 9.47 -28.18 -19.77
CA LEU A 165 9.91 -28.24 -21.15
C LEU A 165 11.11 -27.31 -21.35
N PRO A 166 12.03 -27.65 -22.24
CA PRO A 166 13.27 -26.86 -22.47
C PRO A 166 13.04 -25.50 -23.11
N LEU A 167 11.89 -25.29 -23.81
CA LEU A 167 11.51 -24.06 -24.52
C LEU A 167 12.68 -23.43 -25.33
N ASN A 168 13.22 -24.22 -26.29
CA ASN A 168 14.38 -23.80 -27.05
C ASN A 168 14.03 -22.86 -28.22
N PHE A 169 13.75 -21.60 -27.95
CA PHE A 169 13.32 -20.61 -28.95
C PHE A 169 14.30 -20.41 -30.12
N HIS A 170 15.60 -20.62 -29.90
CA HIS A 170 16.64 -20.40 -30.94
C HIS A 170 17.02 -21.65 -31.70
N GLN A 171 16.72 -22.84 -31.18
CA GLN A 171 17.17 -24.11 -31.76
C GLN A 171 16.03 -24.93 -32.39
N ASN A 172 14.79 -24.65 -32.01
CA ASN A 172 13.64 -25.37 -32.52
C ASN A 172 13.39 -25.04 -34.01
N GLU A 173 12.99 -26.05 -34.77
CA GLU A 173 12.63 -25.85 -36.18
C GLU A 173 11.42 -24.89 -36.33
N ILE A 174 11.41 -24.10 -37.40
CA ILE A 174 10.30 -23.21 -37.74
C ILE A 174 9.15 -24.07 -38.26
N LEU A 175 8.04 -24.02 -37.52
CA LEU A 175 6.82 -24.73 -37.85
C LEU A 175 5.72 -23.74 -38.30
N ARG A 176 5.16 -23.93 -39.50
CA ARG A 176 4.08 -23.11 -40.06
C ARG A 176 2.82 -23.91 -40.31
N ASP A 177 2.94 -25.23 -40.36
CA ASP A 177 1.85 -26.16 -40.60
C ASP A 177 1.30 -26.67 -39.28
N GLN A 178 0.00 -26.40 -39.02
CA GLN A 178 -0.70 -26.75 -37.78
C GLN A 178 -1.01 -28.25 -37.67
N THR A 179 -0.96 -28.97 -38.81
CA THR A 179 -1.25 -30.40 -38.90
C THR A 179 0.01 -31.29 -38.77
N LYS A 180 1.18 -30.66 -38.79
CA LYS A 180 2.46 -31.39 -38.67
C LYS A 180 2.69 -31.84 -37.23
N GLU A 181 2.85 -33.10 -37.01
CA GLU A 181 3.21 -33.68 -35.71
C GLU A 181 4.68 -33.33 -35.35
N THR A 182 4.86 -32.85 -34.12
CA THR A 182 6.19 -32.52 -33.58
C THR A 182 6.14 -32.57 -32.04
N SER A 183 7.27 -32.34 -31.36
CA SER A 183 7.29 -32.28 -29.90
C SER A 183 6.50 -31.07 -29.39
N VAL A 184 5.90 -31.22 -28.23
CA VAL A 184 5.14 -30.15 -27.58
C VAL A 184 5.99 -28.90 -27.38
N ASP A 185 7.28 -29.03 -27.09
CA ASP A 185 8.25 -27.94 -27.01
C ASP A 185 8.32 -27.11 -28.30
N VAL A 186 8.41 -27.76 -29.46
CA VAL A 186 8.44 -27.10 -30.78
C VAL A 186 7.10 -26.42 -31.09
N LEU A 187 5.96 -27.05 -30.73
CA LEU A 187 4.63 -26.44 -30.92
C LEU A 187 4.51 -25.13 -30.14
N LEU A 188 4.85 -25.15 -28.83
CA LEU A 188 4.70 -23.98 -27.96
C LEU A 188 5.62 -22.83 -28.37
N THR A 189 6.88 -23.11 -28.65
CA THR A 189 7.83 -22.07 -29.08
C THR A 189 7.39 -21.40 -30.37
N ASN A 190 6.91 -22.17 -31.38
CA ASN A 190 6.41 -21.62 -32.63
C ASN A 190 5.10 -20.86 -32.49
N LEU A 191 4.23 -21.25 -31.55
CA LEU A 191 2.99 -20.52 -31.26
C LEU A 191 3.31 -19.19 -30.57
N ILE A 192 4.22 -19.18 -29.60
CA ILE A 192 4.62 -17.96 -28.89
C ILE A 192 5.34 -16.98 -29.83
N VAL A 193 6.28 -17.46 -30.64
CA VAL A 193 7.00 -16.64 -31.63
C VAL A 193 6.05 -16.10 -32.71
N GLY A 194 4.98 -16.82 -33.03
CA GLY A 194 4.02 -16.43 -34.06
C GLY A 194 4.28 -17.04 -35.43
N ASN A 195 5.10 -18.10 -35.54
CA ASN A 195 5.25 -18.90 -36.73
C ASN A 195 3.99 -19.72 -37.02
N LEU A 196 3.35 -20.24 -35.96
CA LEU A 196 2.00 -20.81 -35.98
C LEU A 196 1.00 -19.75 -35.54
N LEU A 197 -0.14 -19.62 -36.24
CA LEU A 197 -1.23 -18.70 -35.94
C LEU A 197 -0.76 -17.27 -35.64
N PRO A 198 -0.16 -16.54 -36.57
CA PRO A 198 0.49 -15.24 -36.31
C PRO A 198 -0.46 -14.17 -35.76
N SER A 199 -1.77 -14.29 -35.99
CA SER A 199 -2.79 -13.36 -35.47
C SER A 199 -3.36 -13.76 -34.10
N ALA A 200 -3.03 -14.95 -33.57
CA ALA A 200 -3.52 -15.38 -32.28
C ALA A 200 -2.88 -14.54 -31.15
N LEU A 201 -3.70 -14.16 -30.18
CA LEU A 201 -3.25 -13.51 -28.97
C LEU A 201 -2.63 -14.54 -28.02
N ILE A 202 -1.59 -14.14 -27.32
CA ILE A 202 -0.87 -14.99 -26.35
C ILE A 202 -0.81 -14.27 -25.00
N TRP A 203 -1.28 -14.94 -23.97
CA TRP A 203 -1.15 -14.48 -22.60
C TRP A 203 -0.35 -15.52 -21.79
N ILE A 204 0.79 -15.09 -21.24
CA ILE A 204 1.67 -15.94 -20.43
C ILE A 204 1.70 -15.37 -19.02
N THR A 205 1.43 -16.20 -18.01
CA THR A 205 1.66 -15.81 -16.61
C THR A 205 2.92 -16.48 -16.08
N SER A 206 3.68 -15.79 -15.25
CA SER A 206 4.96 -16.29 -14.73
C SER A 206 5.28 -15.69 -13.37
N ARG A 207 6.11 -16.38 -12.60
CA ARG A 207 6.87 -15.71 -11.55
C ARG A 207 8.01 -14.90 -12.19
N PRO A 208 8.46 -13.82 -11.51
CA PRO A 208 9.56 -13.03 -12.05
C PRO A 208 10.81 -13.83 -12.39
N ALA A 209 11.14 -14.83 -11.57
CA ALA A 209 12.32 -15.69 -11.75
C ALA A 209 12.32 -16.55 -13.04
N ALA A 210 11.15 -16.85 -13.60
CA ALA A 210 11.02 -17.67 -14.82
C ALA A 210 10.63 -16.83 -16.05
N ALA A 211 10.45 -15.54 -15.89
CA ALA A 211 9.99 -14.65 -16.98
C ALA A 211 10.95 -14.63 -18.17
N ASP A 212 12.25 -14.87 -17.95
CA ASP A 212 13.29 -14.89 -18.98
C ASP A 212 13.31 -16.15 -19.83
N LEU A 213 12.54 -17.16 -19.47
CA LEU A 213 12.37 -18.34 -20.33
C LEU A 213 11.73 -17.96 -21.67
N VAL A 214 11.00 -16.83 -21.74
CA VAL A 214 10.48 -16.28 -22.99
C VAL A 214 11.33 -15.09 -23.41
N PRO A 215 11.96 -15.11 -24.60
CA PRO A 215 12.76 -14.00 -25.09
C PRO A 215 11.97 -12.70 -25.18
N SER A 216 12.60 -11.59 -24.81
CA SER A 216 11.94 -10.27 -24.77
C SER A 216 11.39 -9.82 -26.12
N GLU A 217 12.02 -10.22 -27.22
CA GLU A 217 11.56 -9.96 -28.59
C GLU A 217 10.25 -10.64 -28.96
N CYS A 218 9.84 -11.67 -28.19
CA CYS A 218 8.56 -12.36 -28.38
C CYS A 218 7.43 -11.72 -27.58
N VAL A 219 7.75 -10.78 -26.66
CA VAL A 219 6.77 -10.15 -25.75
C VAL A 219 6.47 -8.72 -26.15
N HIS A 220 5.18 -8.40 -26.35
CA HIS A 220 4.74 -7.06 -26.75
C HIS A 220 4.44 -6.16 -25.55
N ARG A 221 3.98 -6.75 -24.45
CA ARG A 221 3.69 -6.06 -23.19
C ARG A 221 4.06 -6.92 -22.00
N VAL A 222 4.70 -6.30 -21.02
CA VAL A 222 4.94 -6.91 -19.72
C VAL A 222 4.03 -6.23 -18.70
N THR A 223 3.28 -7.02 -17.93
CA THR A 223 2.44 -6.54 -16.82
C THR A 223 2.88 -7.19 -15.52
N GLU A 224 2.61 -6.52 -14.41
CA GLU A 224 2.92 -7.04 -13.08
C GLU A 224 1.69 -7.00 -12.18
N VAL A 225 1.35 -8.14 -11.58
CA VAL A 225 0.32 -8.24 -10.55
C VAL A 225 0.97 -7.95 -9.20
N ARG A 226 0.53 -6.89 -8.53
CA ARG A 226 1.12 -6.41 -7.26
C ARG A 226 0.35 -6.79 -6.01
N GLY A 227 -0.77 -7.50 -6.12
CA GLY A 227 -1.59 -7.93 -4.99
C GLY A 227 -2.60 -6.89 -4.55
N PHE A 228 -2.91 -6.85 -3.24
CA PHE A 228 -3.89 -5.95 -2.66
C PHE A 228 -3.24 -4.70 -2.07
N ASN A 229 -3.74 -3.54 -2.44
CA ASN A 229 -3.53 -2.30 -1.68
C ASN A 229 -4.45 -2.26 -0.46
N ASP A 230 -4.33 -1.26 0.41
CA ASP A 230 -5.10 -1.21 1.66
C ASP A 230 -6.62 -1.20 1.47
N PRO A 231 -7.21 -0.42 0.55
CA PRO A 231 -8.64 -0.53 0.26
C PRO A 231 -9.07 -1.92 -0.17
N GLN A 232 -8.27 -2.58 -1.00
CA GLN A 232 -8.57 -3.92 -1.51
C GLN A 232 -8.44 -4.99 -0.42
N LYS A 233 -7.46 -4.87 0.52
CA LYS A 233 -7.37 -5.72 1.70
C LYS A 233 -8.66 -5.65 2.52
N GLU A 234 -9.10 -4.42 2.85
CA GLU A 234 -10.33 -4.22 3.62
C GLU A 234 -11.57 -4.72 2.88
N GLU A 235 -11.66 -4.46 1.57
CA GLU A 235 -12.75 -4.97 0.73
C GLU A 235 -12.81 -6.50 0.75
N TYR A 236 -11.65 -7.17 0.62
CA TYR A 236 -11.56 -8.62 0.68
C TYR A 236 -12.09 -9.18 2.00
N PHE A 237 -11.62 -8.65 3.16
CA PHE A 237 -12.09 -9.12 4.46
C PHE A 237 -13.59 -8.89 4.66
N ARG A 238 -14.14 -7.75 4.20
CA ARG A 238 -15.57 -7.46 4.28
C ARG A 238 -16.42 -8.34 3.36
N LYS A 239 -15.91 -8.75 2.20
CA LYS A 239 -16.58 -9.71 1.30
C LYS A 239 -16.50 -11.13 1.83
N ARG A 240 -15.33 -11.51 2.39
CA ARG A 240 -15.07 -12.89 2.84
C ARG A 240 -15.79 -13.25 4.14
N ILE A 241 -15.94 -12.29 5.05
CA ILE A 241 -16.52 -12.49 6.38
C ILE A 241 -17.93 -11.91 6.40
N SER A 242 -18.92 -12.77 6.63
CA SER A 242 -20.33 -12.40 6.57
C SER A 242 -20.73 -11.42 7.69
N ASP A 243 -20.16 -11.59 8.90
CA ASP A 243 -20.37 -10.67 10.02
C ASP A 243 -19.45 -9.44 9.89
N GLN A 244 -20.04 -8.31 9.57
CA GLN A 244 -19.30 -7.05 9.37
C GLN A 244 -18.65 -6.52 10.65
N SER A 245 -19.19 -6.80 11.82
CA SER A 245 -18.59 -6.45 13.11
C SER A 245 -17.32 -7.24 13.34
N LEU A 246 -17.37 -8.53 13.09
CA LEU A 246 -16.20 -9.43 13.16
C LEU A 246 -15.16 -9.05 12.11
N ALA A 247 -15.57 -8.75 10.87
CA ALA A 247 -14.67 -8.29 9.83
C ALA A 247 -13.88 -7.03 10.24
N ASN A 248 -14.57 -6.03 10.83
CA ASN A 248 -13.92 -4.81 11.30
C ASN A 248 -12.95 -5.09 12.48
N THR A 249 -13.29 -6.02 13.38
CA THR A 249 -12.41 -6.44 14.47
C THR A 249 -11.14 -7.10 13.94
N ILE A 250 -11.27 -7.99 12.96
CA ILE A 250 -10.14 -8.66 12.29
C ILE A 250 -9.25 -7.65 11.58
N ILE A 251 -9.83 -6.72 10.81
CA ILE A 251 -9.08 -5.65 10.13
C ILE A 251 -8.31 -4.80 11.15
N SER A 252 -8.95 -4.44 12.27
CA SER A 252 -8.31 -3.66 13.33
C SER A 252 -7.15 -4.41 13.98
N HIS A 253 -7.33 -5.71 14.27
CA HIS A 253 -6.26 -6.56 14.82
C HIS A 253 -5.06 -6.66 13.87
N LEU A 254 -5.32 -6.92 12.58
CA LEU A 254 -4.25 -6.99 11.58
C LEU A 254 -3.50 -5.66 11.44
N LYS A 255 -4.22 -4.53 11.48
CA LYS A 255 -3.59 -3.20 11.45
C LYS A 255 -2.70 -2.93 12.66
N LEU A 256 -3.04 -3.46 13.84
CA LEU A 256 -2.20 -3.39 15.03
C LEU A 256 -0.96 -4.27 14.89
N SER A 257 -1.07 -5.45 14.28
CA SER A 257 0.07 -6.33 13.98
C SER A 257 0.62 -6.02 12.59
N ARG A 258 1.39 -4.94 12.49
CA ARG A 258 1.82 -4.35 11.22
C ARG A 258 2.58 -5.34 10.32
N SER A 259 3.38 -6.24 10.89
CA SER A 259 4.08 -7.29 10.15
C SER A 259 3.09 -8.24 9.42
N LEU A 260 1.98 -8.59 10.06
CA LEU A 260 0.93 -9.41 9.44
C LEU A 260 0.16 -8.59 8.39
N TYR A 261 -0.12 -7.31 8.66
CA TYR A 261 -0.85 -6.45 7.73
C TYR A 261 -0.09 -6.19 6.43
N ILE A 262 1.25 -6.06 6.51
CA ILE A 262 2.11 -5.98 5.31
C ILE A 262 1.98 -7.28 4.50
N MET A 263 2.01 -8.44 5.14
CA MET A 263 1.85 -9.72 4.45
C MET A 263 0.47 -9.91 3.81
N CYS A 264 -0.57 -9.21 4.29
CA CYS A 264 -1.89 -9.16 3.66
C CYS A 264 -1.88 -8.50 2.25
N HIS A 265 -0.75 -8.00 1.79
CA HIS A 265 -0.55 -7.65 0.39
C HIS A 265 -0.75 -8.86 -0.54
N ILE A 266 -0.49 -10.06 -0.02
CA ILE A 266 -0.69 -11.33 -0.73
C ILE A 266 -2.10 -11.85 -0.46
N PRO A 267 -2.97 -12.01 -1.47
CA PRO A 267 -4.32 -12.52 -1.32
C PRO A 267 -4.43 -13.84 -0.56
N VAL A 268 -3.52 -14.79 -0.81
CA VAL A 268 -3.49 -16.07 -0.08
C VAL A 268 -3.22 -15.89 1.41
N PHE A 269 -2.38 -14.92 1.79
CA PHE A 269 -2.17 -14.63 3.20
C PHE A 269 -3.40 -13.96 3.84
N CYS A 270 -4.13 -13.12 3.10
CA CYS A 270 -5.43 -12.60 3.54
C CYS A 270 -6.42 -13.75 3.82
N TRP A 271 -6.47 -14.74 2.93
CA TRP A 271 -7.31 -15.92 3.11
C TRP A 271 -6.93 -16.73 4.35
N ILE A 272 -5.65 -17.04 4.55
CA ILE A 272 -5.15 -17.74 5.75
C ILE A 272 -5.53 -16.97 7.01
N SER A 273 -5.25 -15.66 7.04
CA SER A 273 -5.54 -14.79 8.18
C SER A 273 -7.04 -14.71 8.47
N ALA A 274 -7.89 -14.59 7.43
CA ALA A 274 -9.33 -14.60 7.60
C ALA A 274 -9.82 -15.91 8.22
N THR A 275 -9.34 -17.04 7.71
CA THR A 275 -9.73 -18.38 8.20
C THR A 275 -9.37 -18.59 9.66
N VAL A 276 -8.16 -18.19 10.07
CA VAL A 276 -7.67 -18.35 11.45
C VAL A 276 -8.40 -17.40 12.39
N LEU A 277 -8.45 -16.10 12.06
CA LEU A 277 -8.98 -15.07 12.94
C LEU A 277 -10.51 -15.14 13.06
N GLU A 278 -11.22 -15.51 11.99
CA GLU A 278 -12.66 -15.74 12.02
C GLU A 278 -13.02 -16.84 13.05
N LYS A 279 -12.30 -17.96 13.03
CA LYS A 279 -12.52 -19.06 13.97
C LYS A 279 -12.17 -18.66 15.40
N MET A 280 -11.01 -18.07 15.63
CA MET A 280 -10.55 -17.72 16.98
C MET A 280 -11.38 -16.64 17.65
N LEU A 281 -11.83 -15.64 16.90
CA LEU A 281 -12.61 -14.53 17.45
C LEU A 281 -14.11 -14.82 17.55
N SER A 282 -14.64 -15.81 16.79
CA SER A 282 -16.05 -16.22 16.89
C SER A 282 -16.33 -17.17 18.05
N GLU A 283 -15.38 -18.04 18.43
CA GLU A 283 -15.60 -19.10 19.43
C GLU A 283 -15.23 -18.69 20.86
N ALA A 284 -14.86 -17.43 21.11
CA ALA A 284 -14.42 -16.95 22.41
C ALA A 284 -13.36 -17.86 23.08
N GLU A 285 -12.53 -18.52 22.27
CA GLU A 285 -11.44 -19.33 22.76
C GLU A 285 -10.45 -18.47 23.54
N THR A 286 -10.02 -18.93 24.69
CA THR A 286 -9.08 -18.25 25.61
C THR A 286 -7.63 -18.27 25.10
N GLY A 287 -7.44 -18.45 23.80
CA GLY A 287 -6.13 -18.49 23.15
C GLY A 287 -5.56 -17.09 22.85
N GLU A 288 -4.25 -16.96 22.89
CA GLU A 288 -3.56 -15.74 22.47
C GLU A 288 -3.70 -15.56 20.95
N ILE A 289 -4.22 -14.41 20.50
CA ILE A 289 -4.41 -14.10 19.08
C ILE A 289 -3.03 -14.02 18.39
N PRO A 290 -2.84 -14.65 17.21
CA PRO A 290 -1.55 -14.67 16.52
C PRO A 290 -0.98 -13.27 16.24
N LYS A 291 0.29 -13.07 16.61
CA LYS A 291 1.04 -11.83 16.40
C LYS A 291 2.20 -12.01 15.42
N THR A 292 2.65 -13.25 15.21
CA THR A 292 3.75 -13.57 14.30
C THR A 292 3.26 -14.43 13.13
N LEU A 293 4.07 -14.45 12.08
CA LEU A 293 3.77 -15.24 10.89
C LEU A 293 3.72 -16.74 11.22
N THR A 294 4.68 -17.23 12.01
CA THR A 294 4.73 -18.63 12.43
C THR A 294 3.48 -19.02 13.24
N GLN A 295 3.01 -18.15 14.15
CA GLN A 295 1.77 -18.39 14.90
C GLN A 295 0.58 -18.54 13.95
N MET A 296 0.44 -17.63 12.99
CA MET A 296 -0.66 -17.66 12.02
C MET A 296 -0.71 -18.97 11.23
N TYR A 297 0.42 -19.41 10.69
CA TYR A 297 0.50 -20.66 9.91
C TYR A 297 0.36 -21.91 10.80
N THR A 298 0.84 -21.89 12.03
CA THR A 298 0.67 -23.00 12.97
C THR A 298 -0.80 -23.16 13.37
N HIS A 299 -1.50 -22.06 13.68
CA HIS A 299 -2.95 -22.10 13.93
C HIS A 299 -3.72 -22.56 12.70
N PHE A 300 -3.35 -22.10 11.50
CA PHE A 300 -3.95 -22.57 10.26
C PHE A 300 -3.81 -24.09 10.10
N LEU A 301 -2.61 -24.64 10.33
CA LEU A 301 -2.37 -26.08 10.27
C LEU A 301 -3.22 -26.86 11.28
N ILE A 302 -3.30 -26.40 12.54
CA ILE A 302 -4.11 -27.01 13.59
C ILE A 302 -5.59 -27.01 13.22
N LEU A 303 -6.10 -25.89 12.70
CA LEU A 303 -7.49 -25.79 12.26
C LEU A 303 -7.78 -26.80 11.15
N GLN A 304 -6.89 -26.94 10.17
CA GLN A 304 -7.07 -27.86 9.06
C GLN A 304 -7.03 -29.34 9.50
N THR A 305 -6.19 -29.67 10.47
CA THR A 305 -6.13 -31.02 11.04
C THR A 305 -7.34 -31.34 11.90
N ASN A 306 -7.88 -30.37 12.64
CA ASN A 306 -9.08 -30.56 13.46
C ASN A 306 -10.35 -30.78 12.62
N ILE A 307 -10.50 -30.16 11.46
CA ILE A 307 -11.64 -30.38 10.52
C ILE A 307 -11.70 -31.85 10.07
N LYS A 308 -10.60 -32.59 10.05
CA LYS A 308 -10.54 -34.00 9.76
C LYS A 308 -11.33 -34.84 10.79
N HIS A 309 -11.24 -34.50 12.08
CA HIS A 309 -11.90 -35.28 13.15
C HIS A 309 -13.42 -35.16 13.13
N GLU A 310 -13.97 -34.11 12.52
CA GLU A 310 -15.41 -33.91 12.35
C GLU A 310 -16.00 -34.73 11.18
N LYS A 311 -15.14 -35.22 10.28
CA LYS A 311 -15.55 -36.03 9.11
C LYS A 311 -15.25 -37.50 9.37
N ASP A 312 -16.10 -38.25 10.01
CA ASP A 312 -16.04 -39.71 10.27
C ASP A 312 -15.40 -40.56 9.13
N TYR A 313 -14.06 -40.47 8.98
CA TYR A 313 -13.31 -41.36 8.09
C TYR A 313 -12.63 -42.48 8.88
N GLU A 314 -12.71 -43.72 8.38
CA GLU A 314 -12.10 -44.91 8.96
C GLU A 314 -10.60 -44.75 9.23
N GLN A 315 -10.18 -45.10 10.40
CA GLN A 315 -9.01 -44.78 11.20
C GLN A 315 -7.64 -45.35 10.75
N ASN A 316 -7.23 -45.26 9.53
CA ASN A 316 -5.94 -45.84 9.15
C ASN A 316 -4.77 -44.86 9.02
N VAL A 317 -4.96 -43.52 9.09
CA VAL A 317 -3.91 -42.53 8.98
C VAL A 317 -3.93 -41.61 10.19
N THR A 318 -2.83 -41.62 10.97
CA THR A 318 -2.66 -40.68 12.07
C THR A 318 -2.25 -39.30 11.54
N ASP A 319 -2.66 -38.23 12.22
CA ASP A 319 -2.29 -36.85 11.84
C ASP A 319 -0.78 -36.65 11.85
N GLU A 320 -0.11 -37.32 12.80
CA GLU A 320 1.32 -37.29 12.95
C GLU A 320 2.03 -37.87 11.72
N ASP A 321 1.64 -39.06 11.24
CA ASP A 321 2.24 -39.69 10.07
C ASP A 321 2.02 -38.85 8.81
N MET A 322 0.79 -38.32 8.62
CA MET A 322 0.48 -37.45 7.49
C MET A 322 1.32 -36.16 7.49
N ILE A 323 1.40 -35.48 8.63
CA ILE A 323 2.18 -34.23 8.74
C ILE A 323 3.67 -34.50 8.52
N LEU A 324 4.22 -35.57 9.07
CA LEU A 324 5.62 -35.94 8.88
C LEU A 324 5.95 -36.29 7.42
N LYS A 325 5.09 -37.06 6.74
CA LYS A 325 5.27 -37.40 5.33
C LYS A 325 5.12 -36.20 4.41
N LEU A 326 4.08 -35.37 4.61
CA LEU A 326 3.91 -34.13 3.87
C LEU A 326 5.04 -33.13 4.16
N GLY A 327 5.51 -33.05 5.40
CA GLY A 327 6.65 -32.21 5.78
C GLY A 327 7.96 -32.67 5.12
N LYS A 328 8.18 -34.00 5.02
CA LYS A 328 9.32 -34.59 4.28
C LYS A 328 9.26 -34.21 2.81
N LEU A 329 8.09 -34.39 2.17
CA LEU A 329 7.86 -34.00 0.79
C LEU A 329 8.13 -32.51 0.61
N ALA A 330 7.57 -31.70 1.48
CA ALA A 330 7.74 -30.25 1.46
C ALA A 330 9.22 -29.85 1.52
N PHE A 331 10.00 -30.42 2.42
CA PHE A 331 11.43 -30.11 2.60
C PHE A 331 12.25 -30.56 1.37
N GLN A 332 12.10 -31.79 0.92
CA GLN A 332 12.88 -32.31 -0.21
C GLN A 332 12.60 -31.54 -1.50
N GLN A 333 11.35 -31.18 -1.73
CA GLN A 333 10.95 -30.44 -2.93
C GLN A 333 11.26 -28.93 -2.83
N LEU A 334 11.28 -28.36 -1.61
CA LEU A 334 11.76 -26.99 -1.39
C LEU A 334 13.24 -26.84 -1.78
N VAL A 335 14.08 -27.79 -1.38
CA VAL A 335 15.51 -27.79 -1.72
C VAL A 335 15.72 -27.94 -3.24
N LYS A 336 14.86 -28.70 -3.93
CA LYS A 336 14.86 -28.83 -5.40
C LYS A 336 14.23 -27.63 -6.11
N GLY A 337 13.54 -26.72 -5.41
CA GLY A 337 12.80 -25.62 -5.99
C GLY A 337 11.47 -26.01 -6.66
N ASN A 338 10.94 -27.20 -6.40
CA ASN A 338 9.69 -27.69 -6.98
C ASN A 338 8.48 -27.30 -6.15
N VAL A 339 7.42 -26.85 -6.82
CA VAL A 339 6.13 -26.46 -6.22
C VAL A 339 5.02 -27.45 -6.57
N ILE A 340 5.19 -28.17 -7.68
CA ILE A 340 4.27 -29.16 -8.22
C ILE A 340 4.94 -30.54 -8.19
N PHE A 341 4.17 -31.55 -7.80
CA PHE A 341 4.65 -32.90 -7.58
C PHE A 341 3.87 -33.86 -8.47
N TYR A 342 4.62 -34.75 -9.09
CA TYR A 342 4.12 -35.86 -9.87
C TYR A 342 4.34 -37.17 -9.11
N GLU A 343 3.83 -38.25 -9.62
CA GLU A 343 3.94 -39.59 -9.02
C GLU A 343 5.39 -39.97 -8.68
N GLU A 344 6.33 -39.56 -9.51
CA GLU A 344 7.77 -39.82 -9.31
C GLU A 344 8.29 -39.08 -8.05
N ASP A 345 7.94 -37.79 -7.89
CA ASP A 345 8.32 -36.96 -6.74
C ASP A 345 7.74 -37.50 -5.42
N LEU A 346 6.50 -38.01 -5.45
CA LEU A 346 5.84 -38.62 -4.30
C LEU A 346 6.55 -39.92 -3.87
N ARG A 347 6.88 -40.79 -4.85
CA ARG A 347 7.56 -42.04 -4.59
C ARG A 347 8.94 -41.85 -3.97
N GLU A 348 9.71 -40.83 -4.38
CA GLU A 348 10.98 -40.46 -3.76
C GLU A 348 10.83 -40.15 -2.28
N CYS A 349 9.68 -39.61 -1.86
CA CYS A 349 9.37 -39.28 -0.48
C CYS A 349 8.73 -40.43 0.31
N GLY A 350 8.48 -41.59 -0.34
CA GLY A 350 7.84 -42.73 0.27
C GLY A 350 6.34 -42.60 0.38
N ILE A 351 5.71 -41.77 -0.47
CA ILE A 351 4.26 -41.58 -0.55
C ILE A 351 3.76 -42.21 -1.84
N ASP A 352 2.82 -43.11 -1.78
CA ASP A 352 2.18 -43.63 -2.99
C ASP A 352 1.02 -42.73 -3.45
N VAL A 353 0.57 -42.88 -4.69
CA VAL A 353 -0.50 -42.03 -5.27
C VAL A 353 -1.83 -42.18 -4.54
N THR A 354 -2.10 -43.38 -3.99
CA THR A 354 -3.33 -43.65 -3.25
C THR A 354 -3.30 -42.90 -1.93
N GLU A 355 -2.17 -42.95 -1.22
CA GLU A 355 -1.94 -42.26 0.02
C GLU A 355 -1.99 -40.73 -0.19
N ALA A 356 -1.36 -40.23 -1.26
CA ALA A 356 -1.41 -38.82 -1.65
C ALA A 356 -2.85 -38.34 -1.93
N SER A 357 -3.67 -39.15 -2.58
CA SER A 357 -5.09 -38.83 -2.81
C SER A 357 -5.89 -38.81 -1.51
N VAL A 358 -5.59 -39.73 -0.57
CA VAL A 358 -6.19 -39.70 0.78
C VAL A 358 -5.79 -38.42 1.52
N TYR A 359 -4.50 -38.03 1.49
CA TYR A 359 -4.03 -36.80 2.11
C TYR A 359 -4.68 -35.56 1.50
N SER A 360 -4.79 -35.50 0.18
CA SER A 360 -5.50 -34.44 -0.54
C SER A 360 -6.99 -34.39 -0.15
N GLY A 361 -7.65 -35.53 0.01
CA GLY A 361 -9.03 -35.61 0.46
C GLY A 361 -9.26 -35.16 1.90
N LEU A 362 -8.29 -35.41 2.79
CA LEU A 362 -8.37 -35.06 4.22
C LEU A 362 -7.99 -33.60 4.50
N CYS A 363 -6.98 -33.06 3.80
CA CYS A 363 -6.41 -31.75 4.03
C CYS A 363 -6.39 -30.91 2.75
N THR A 364 -7.56 -30.72 2.13
CA THR A 364 -7.72 -30.04 0.83
C THR A 364 -7.18 -28.60 0.80
N GLN A 365 -7.06 -27.95 1.94
CA GLN A 365 -6.53 -26.59 2.04
C GLN A 365 -5.02 -26.50 2.32
N ILE A 366 -4.36 -27.62 2.52
CA ILE A 366 -2.91 -27.72 2.71
C ILE A 366 -2.28 -28.35 1.48
N PHE A 367 -2.80 -29.50 1.09
CA PHE A 367 -2.30 -30.33 0.01
C PHE A 367 -3.47 -30.80 -0.83
N ARG A 368 -3.37 -30.69 -2.14
CA ARG A 368 -4.47 -31.08 -3.02
C ARG A 368 -4.00 -31.82 -4.26
N GLU A 369 -4.88 -32.69 -4.70
CA GLU A 369 -4.83 -33.31 -6.00
C GLU A 369 -5.57 -32.42 -6.99
N GLU A 370 -4.90 -32.00 -8.04
CA GLU A 370 -5.51 -31.25 -9.12
C GLU A 370 -5.90 -32.19 -10.24
N PHE A 371 -7.20 -32.19 -10.55
CA PHE A 371 -7.70 -32.91 -11.73
C PHE A 371 -7.49 -32.02 -12.95
N GLY A 372 -6.44 -32.32 -13.72
CA GLY A 372 -6.22 -31.72 -15.02
C GLY A 372 -7.32 -32.09 -16.02
N LEU A 373 -7.28 -31.46 -17.16
CA LEU A 373 -8.05 -31.90 -18.34
C LEU A 373 -7.50 -33.25 -18.86
N TYR A 374 -6.27 -33.59 -18.50
CA TYR A 374 -5.61 -34.83 -18.80
C TYR A 374 -5.70 -35.83 -17.61
N GLN A 375 -5.79 -37.15 -17.89
CA GLN A 375 -6.13 -38.18 -16.90
C GLN A 375 -5.07 -38.46 -15.82
N LYS A 376 -3.88 -37.83 -15.85
CA LYS A 376 -2.83 -38.02 -14.85
C LYS A 376 -3.03 -37.06 -13.67
N LYS A 377 -2.71 -37.57 -12.48
CA LYS A 377 -2.85 -36.80 -11.24
C LYS A 377 -1.65 -35.89 -11.01
N VAL A 378 -1.92 -34.65 -10.61
CA VAL A 378 -0.92 -33.65 -10.22
C VAL A 378 -1.19 -33.24 -8.79
N PHE A 379 -0.16 -33.15 -7.96
CA PHE A 379 -0.26 -32.78 -6.55
C PHE A 379 0.51 -31.49 -6.29
N CYS A 380 0.00 -30.65 -5.40
CA CYS A 380 0.68 -29.43 -4.97
C CYS A 380 0.29 -29.06 -3.55
N PHE A 381 1.13 -28.31 -2.86
CA PHE A 381 0.67 -27.52 -1.72
C PHE A 381 -0.15 -26.34 -2.22
N VAL A 382 -1.16 -25.95 -1.45
CA VAL A 382 -2.06 -24.84 -1.84
C VAL A 382 -1.29 -23.56 -2.04
N HIS A 383 -0.20 -23.37 -1.27
CA HIS A 383 0.71 -22.24 -1.44
C HIS A 383 2.15 -22.60 -1.04
N LEU A 384 3.13 -21.88 -1.64
CA LEU A 384 4.55 -22.08 -1.33
C LEU A 384 4.86 -21.87 0.16
N SER A 385 4.28 -20.86 0.80
CA SER A 385 4.51 -20.59 2.22
C SER A 385 4.01 -21.71 3.14
N ILE A 386 2.97 -22.46 2.73
CA ILE A 386 2.53 -23.67 3.43
C ILE A 386 3.57 -24.78 3.28
N GLN A 387 4.14 -24.91 2.08
CA GLN A 387 5.26 -25.85 1.83
C GLN A 387 6.45 -25.48 2.73
N GLU A 388 6.84 -24.22 2.78
CA GLU A 388 7.95 -23.74 3.60
C GLU A 388 7.71 -23.94 5.10
N HIS A 389 6.48 -23.68 5.57
CA HIS A 389 6.11 -23.94 6.96
C HIS A 389 6.15 -25.43 7.32
N LEU A 390 5.61 -26.29 6.47
CA LEU A 390 5.67 -27.76 6.68
C LEU A 390 7.10 -28.28 6.61
N ALA A 391 7.93 -27.76 5.72
CA ALA A 391 9.34 -28.08 5.63
C ALA A 391 10.10 -27.70 6.92
N ALA A 392 9.83 -26.50 7.45
CA ALA A 392 10.40 -26.04 8.71
C ALA A 392 9.94 -26.88 9.90
N LEU A 393 8.64 -27.21 9.93
CA LEU A 393 8.08 -28.08 10.96
C LEU A 393 8.70 -29.48 10.93
N TYR A 394 8.90 -30.05 9.73
CA TYR A 394 9.56 -31.33 9.57
C TYR A 394 10.98 -31.32 10.15
N VAL A 395 11.81 -30.33 9.78
CA VAL A 395 13.17 -30.19 10.30
C VAL A 395 13.16 -30.02 11.83
N HIS A 396 12.28 -29.21 12.37
CA HIS A 396 12.13 -28.99 13.81
C HIS A 396 11.75 -30.26 14.55
N LEU A 397 10.75 -31.01 14.07
CA LEU A 397 10.27 -32.27 14.68
C LEU A 397 11.31 -33.39 14.52
N PHE A 398 11.93 -33.49 13.37
CA PHE A 398 13.00 -34.46 13.10
C PHE A 398 14.14 -34.33 14.10
N TYR A 399 14.58 -33.11 14.38
CA TYR A 399 15.63 -32.85 15.34
C TYR A 399 15.20 -33.19 16.77
N LYS A 400 13.98 -32.87 17.18
CA LYS A 400 13.45 -33.15 18.51
C LYS A 400 13.25 -34.65 18.79
N ASN A 401 12.87 -35.43 17.78
CA ASN A 401 12.58 -36.87 17.92
C ASN A 401 13.83 -37.75 17.82
N ASN A 402 14.92 -37.26 17.25
CA ASN A 402 16.15 -38.05 17.04
C ASN A 402 16.97 -38.37 18.29
N SER A 403 16.50 -38.05 19.49
CA SER A 403 17.00 -38.67 20.72
C SER A 403 16.63 -40.16 20.83
N SER A 404 15.85 -40.73 19.92
CA SER A 404 15.49 -42.16 19.87
C SER A 404 15.75 -42.73 18.46
N GLN A 405 16.59 -43.74 18.39
CA GLN A 405 17.19 -44.55 17.35
C GLN A 405 16.38 -44.98 16.09
N VAL A 406 15.25 -44.41 15.77
CA VAL A 406 14.33 -44.95 14.75
C VAL A 406 14.61 -44.47 13.31
N PHE A 407 15.32 -43.35 13.13
CA PHE A 407 15.44 -42.70 11.82
C PHE A 407 16.82 -42.82 11.13
N SER A 408 17.71 -43.68 11.58
CA SER A 408 19.12 -43.71 11.17
C SER A 408 19.41 -44.42 9.84
N ARG A 409 18.44 -44.89 9.08
CA ARG A 409 18.72 -45.74 7.87
C ARG A 409 18.42 -45.11 6.50
N GLU A 410 17.74 -44.02 6.41
CA GLU A 410 17.28 -43.50 5.10
C GLU A 410 17.88 -42.17 4.61
N PHE A 411 18.75 -41.53 5.42
CA PHE A 411 19.23 -40.18 5.09
C PHE A 411 20.76 -40.04 5.12
N SER A 412 21.42 -40.31 3.99
CA SER A 412 22.86 -40.04 3.83
C SER A 412 23.16 -38.53 3.89
N ASP A 413 22.23 -37.67 3.44
CA ASP A 413 22.42 -36.22 3.35
C ASP A 413 22.06 -35.47 4.66
N LEU A 414 21.14 -36.01 5.46
CA LEU A 414 20.82 -35.48 6.79
C LEU A 414 21.66 -36.08 7.91
N SER A 415 22.42 -37.11 7.68
CA SER A 415 23.32 -37.71 8.67
C SER A 415 24.37 -36.73 9.20
N MET A 416 24.65 -35.67 8.47
CA MET A 416 25.53 -34.57 8.88
C MET A 416 24.92 -33.69 9.99
N PHE A 417 23.60 -33.69 10.17
CA PHE A 417 22.90 -32.90 11.21
C PHE A 417 22.82 -33.64 12.57
N LEU A 418 23.03 -34.92 12.62
CA LEU A 418 22.81 -35.77 13.81
C LEU A 418 23.77 -35.57 15.00
N LYS A 419 24.80 -34.75 14.86
CA LYS A 419 25.81 -34.48 15.93
C LYS A 419 25.72 -33.08 16.53
N TYR A 420 24.80 -32.26 16.11
CA TYR A 420 24.76 -30.83 16.45
C TYR A 420 23.64 -30.49 17.44
N THR A 421 23.82 -29.42 18.21
CA THR A 421 22.73 -28.86 19.03
C THR A 421 21.68 -28.18 18.16
N LEU A 422 20.49 -27.92 18.69
CA LEU A 422 19.44 -27.17 17.95
C LEU A 422 19.96 -25.79 17.48
N SER A 423 20.79 -25.15 18.34
CA SER A 423 21.43 -23.89 17.98
C SER A 423 22.37 -24.02 16.77
N ASP A 424 23.10 -25.15 16.64
CA ASP A 424 23.98 -25.37 15.49
C ASP A 424 23.17 -25.55 14.20
N VAL A 425 22.02 -26.23 14.27
CA VAL A 425 21.09 -26.36 13.14
C VAL A 425 20.54 -24.99 12.71
N HIS A 426 20.14 -24.15 13.68
CA HIS A 426 19.69 -22.80 13.41
C HIS A 426 20.79 -21.93 12.79
N GLN A 427 22.01 -21.97 13.34
CA GLN A 427 23.14 -21.20 12.79
C GLN A 427 23.45 -21.60 11.35
N ARG A 428 23.43 -22.91 11.05
CA ARG A 428 23.62 -23.41 9.69
C ARG A 428 22.48 -22.98 8.77
N ALA A 429 21.22 -23.06 9.22
CA ALA A 429 20.08 -22.59 8.42
C ALA A 429 20.17 -21.09 8.12
N VAL A 430 20.69 -20.29 9.07
CA VAL A 430 21.00 -18.87 8.87
C VAL A 430 22.05 -18.70 7.78
N ASP A 431 23.16 -19.44 7.84
CA ASP A 431 24.23 -19.34 6.85
C ASP A 431 23.73 -19.76 5.46
N GLU A 432 23.02 -20.85 5.35
CA GLU A 432 22.44 -21.33 4.07
C GLU A 432 21.43 -20.34 3.48
N ALA A 433 20.59 -19.74 4.29
CA ALA A 433 19.67 -18.69 3.83
C ALA A 433 20.43 -17.44 3.39
N LEU A 434 21.51 -17.07 4.06
CA LEU A 434 22.37 -15.94 3.70
C LEU A 434 23.21 -16.20 2.42
N GLU A 435 23.61 -17.45 2.19
CA GLU A 435 24.33 -17.86 0.97
C GLU A 435 23.41 -18.00 -0.23
N SER A 436 22.12 -18.21 0.01
CA SER A 436 21.11 -18.28 -1.03
C SER A 436 21.10 -17.02 -1.88
N LYS A 437 21.31 -17.19 -3.19
CA LYS A 437 21.30 -16.07 -4.14
C LYS A 437 19.92 -15.40 -4.25
N ASN A 438 18.86 -16.19 -4.12
CA ASN A 438 17.49 -15.79 -4.40
C ASN A 438 16.66 -15.60 -3.13
N GLY A 439 17.18 -15.90 -1.93
CA GLY A 439 16.43 -15.86 -0.68
C GLY A 439 15.33 -16.93 -0.55
N HIS A 440 15.39 -18.00 -1.35
CA HIS A 440 14.36 -19.07 -1.36
C HIS A 440 14.23 -19.83 -0.02
N LEU A 441 15.14 -19.62 0.92
CA LEU A 441 15.09 -20.15 2.27
C LEU A 441 14.69 -19.10 3.32
N ASP A 442 14.43 -17.87 2.94
CA ASP A 442 14.19 -16.78 3.89
C ASP A 442 12.95 -17.03 4.75
N LEU A 443 11.84 -17.42 4.12
CA LEU A 443 10.61 -17.69 4.84
C LEU A 443 10.67 -19.01 5.61
N PHE A 444 11.30 -20.03 5.03
CA PHE A 444 11.62 -21.29 5.73
C PHE A 444 12.40 -21.03 7.02
N LEU A 445 13.42 -20.16 6.97
CA LEU A 445 14.23 -19.78 8.13
C LEU A 445 13.38 -19.10 9.21
N ARG A 446 12.52 -18.13 8.83
CA ARG A 446 11.58 -17.47 9.77
C ARG A 446 10.71 -18.50 10.49
N PHE A 447 10.13 -19.44 9.75
CA PHE A 447 9.30 -20.51 10.34
C PHE A 447 10.12 -21.44 11.24
N LEU A 448 11.30 -21.86 10.82
CA LEU A 448 12.14 -22.78 11.60
C LEU A 448 12.50 -22.17 12.97
N LEU A 449 12.87 -20.90 12.98
CA LEU A 449 13.21 -20.18 14.21
C LEU A 449 11.97 -19.91 15.05
N GLY A 450 10.86 -19.48 14.46
CA GLY A 450 9.61 -19.24 15.17
C GLY A 450 9.06 -20.49 15.85
N LEU A 451 9.14 -21.66 15.22
CA LEU A 451 8.72 -22.95 15.80
C LEU A 451 9.53 -23.34 17.04
N SER A 452 10.73 -22.79 17.24
CA SER A 452 11.58 -23.08 18.41
C SER A 452 11.16 -22.32 19.69
N VAL A 453 10.25 -21.37 19.59
CA VAL A 453 9.76 -20.57 20.73
C VAL A 453 8.79 -21.39 21.59
N GLU A 454 8.81 -21.18 22.89
CA GLU A 454 8.02 -21.93 23.87
C GLU A 454 6.51 -21.89 23.59
N SER A 455 5.97 -20.74 23.24
CA SER A 455 4.55 -20.57 22.91
C SER A 455 4.10 -21.47 21.75
N HIS A 456 4.92 -21.59 20.70
CA HIS A 456 4.63 -22.48 19.58
C HIS A 456 4.73 -23.96 19.93
N GLN A 457 5.63 -24.30 20.85
CA GLN A 457 5.75 -25.67 21.32
C GLN A 457 4.51 -26.10 22.12
N ILE A 458 3.92 -25.19 22.89
CA ILE A 458 2.65 -25.39 23.58
C ILE A 458 1.50 -25.60 22.56
N LEU A 459 1.43 -24.78 21.52
CA LEU A 459 0.44 -24.93 20.44
C LEU A 459 0.55 -26.29 19.74
N LEU A 460 1.77 -26.74 19.44
CA LEU A 460 2.02 -28.01 18.78
C LEU A 460 1.69 -29.24 19.66
N GLN A 461 1.60 -29.09 21.00
CA GLN A 461 1.10 -30.16 21.89
C GLN A 461 -0.36 -30.54 21.60
N GLY A 462 -1.15 -29.62 21.03
CA GLY A 462 -2.50 -29.89 20.56
C GLY A 462 -2.59 -30.90 19.41
N LEU A 463 -1.49 -31.11 18.66
CA LEU A 463 -1.39 -32.11 17.58
C LEU A 463 -1.04 -33.53 18.09
N ARG A 464 -1.28 -33.83 19.35
CA ARG A 464 -1.08 -35.12 20.04
C ARG A 464 0.28 -35.82 19.77
N THR A 465 1.11 -35.93 20.80
CA THR A 465 2.33 -36.73 20.90
C THR A 465 3.67 -36.17 20.37
N LEU A 466 3.67 -35.18 19.55
CA LEU A 466 4.90 -34.71 18.88
C LEU A 466 5.94 -34.00 19.78
N THR A 467 5.63 -33.69 21.04
CA THR A 467 6.52 -32.84 21.84
C THR A 467 6.68 -33.28 23.30
N ARG A 468 7.49 -34.30 23.56
CA ARG A 468 8.12 -34.51 24.86
C ARG A 468 9.61 -34.17 24.75
N GLY A 469 10.00 -32.93 25.00
CA GLY A 469 11.41 -32.53 24.96
C GLY A 469 11.67 -31.32 25.88
N ASN A 470 12.90 -31.21 26.40
CA ASN A 470 13.33 -30.06 27.19
C ASN A 470 13.35 -28.79 26.35
N PHE A 471 12.90 -27.68 26.94
CA PHE A 471 13.05 -26.36 26.34
C PHE A 471 14.54 -26.01 26.20
N HIS A 472 14.94 -25.63 25.00
CA HIS A 472 16.29 -25.13 24.73
C HIS A 472 16.26 -23.60 24.66
N SER A 473 17.21 -22.94 25.28
CA SER A 473 17.37 -21.49 25.17
C SER A 473 17.80 -21.12 23.73
N ASN A 474 17.14 -20.14 23.13
CA ASN A 474 17.49 -19.59 21.84
C ASN A 474 18.60 -18.51 21.90
N GLU A 475 19.15 -18.20 23.07
CA GLU A 475 20.12 -17.12 23.28
C GLU A 475 21.31 -17.17 22.32
N LYS A 476 21.93 -18.36 22.15
CA LYS A 476 23.05 -18.53 21.23
C LYS A 476 22.67 -18.25 19.76
N THR A 477 21.48 -18.65 19.35
CA THR A 477 20.95 -18.39 18.01
C THR A 477 20.69 -16.90 17.81
N ILE A 478 20.09 -16.25 18.80
CA ILE A 478 19.83 -14.80 18.80
C ILE A 478 21.15 -14.02 18.69
N GLU A 479 22.15 -14.38 19.50
CA GLU A 479 23.45 -13.73 19.48
C GLU A 479 24.16 -13.90 18.13
N TYR A 480 24.10 -15.09 17.56
CA TYR A 480 24.63 -15.38 16.22
C TYR A 480 23.97 -14.55 15.13
N ILE A 481 22.63 -14.43 15.15
CA ILE A 481 21.90 -13.59 14.20
C ILE A 481 22.31 -12.12 14.34
N LYS A 482 22.46 -11.61 15.57
CA LYS A 482 22.91 -10.24 15.84
C LYS A 482 24.34 -9.99 15.30
N GLU A 483 25.22 -10.95 15.43
CA GLU A 483 26.57 -10.87 14.83
C GLU A 483 26.50 -10.79 13.32
N LYS A 484 25.68 -11.62 12.68
CA LYS A 484 25.51 -11.62 11.20
C LYS A 484 24.93 -10.28 10.72
N ILE A 485 23.94 -9.72 11.40
CA ILE A 485 23.36 -8.41 11.07
C ILE A 485 24.43 -7.31 11.04
N ARG A 486 25.42 -7.35 11.95
CA ARG A 486 26.50 -6.34 12.02
C ARG A 486 27.47 -6.40 10.83
N ILE A 487 27.58 -7.55 10.16
CA ILE A 487 28.59 -7.82 9.13
C ILE A 487 27.99 -7.69 7.72
N ILE A 488 26.67 -7.89 7.56
CA ILE A 488 26.00 -7.94 6.27
C ILE A 488 25.73 -6.55 5.73
N ASP A 489 26.13 -6.33 4.46
CA ASP A 489 25.89 -5.07 3.74
C ASP A 489 24.59 -5.08 2.89
N SER A 490 23.88 -6.23 2.77
CA SER A 490 22.62 -6.33 2.02
C SER A 490 21.44 -5.93 2.91
N PRO A 491 20.67 -4.90 2.54
CA PRO A 491 19.47 -4.48 3.26
C PRO A 491 18.43 -5.60 3.36
N GLU A 492 18.21 -6.35 2.28
CA GLU A 492 17.22 -7.43 2.19
C GLU A 492 17.54 -8.56 3.16
N LYS A 493 18.81 -8.99 3.18
CA LYS A 493 19.28 -10.03 4.10
C LYS A 493 19.19 -9.56 5.55
N SER A 494 19.54 -8.30 5.83
CA SER A 494 19.44 -7.72 7.18
C SER A 494 17.99 -7.70 7.65
N ILE A 495 17.05 -7.26 6.81
CA ILE A 495 15.62 -7.23 7.16
C ILE A 495 15.08 -8.62 7.42
N ASN A 496 15.47 -9.61 6.61
CA ASN A 496 15.07 -10.98 6.89
C ASN A 496 15.53 -11.45 8.27
N LEU A 497 16.76 -11.14 8.65
CA LEU A 497 17.29 -11.48 9.99
C LEU A 497 16.56 -10.72 11.12
N PHE A 498 16.11 -9.48 10.90
CA PHE A 498 15.25 -8.77 11.87
C PHE A 498 13.90 -9.46 12.03
N HIS A 499 13.29 -9.91 10.93
CA HIS A 499 12.08 -10.73 11.00
C HIS A 499 12.33 -12.03 11.77
N CYS A 500 13.47 -12.68 11.58
CA CYS A 500 13.87 -13.86 12.35
C CYS A 500 13.97 -13.58 13.86
N LEU A 501 14.55 -12.46 14.26
CA LEU A 501 14.59 -12.04 15.68
C LEU A 501 13.17 -11.79 16.22
N ASN A 502 12.30 -11.17 15.43
CA ASN A 502 10.91 -10.97 15.81
C ASN A 502 10.16 -12.29 16.00
N GLU A 503 10.34 -13.28 15.10
CA GLU A 503 9.78 -14.62 15.27
C GLU A 503 10.32 -15.34 16.53
N LEU A 504 11.57 -15.09 16.90
CA LEU A 504 12.17 -15.60 18.16
C LEU A 504 11.70 -14.84 19.42
N GLY A 505 10.95 -13.74 19.25
CA GLY A 505 10.48 -12.90 20.35
C GLY A 505 11.56 -11.98 20.92
N ASP A 506 12.72 -11.82 20.24
CA ASP A 506 13.78 -10.90 20.67
C ASP A 506 13.51 -9.48 20.19
N ARG A 507 13.24 -8.58 21.12
CA ARG A 507 12.98 -7.15 20.85
C ARG A 507 14.15 -6.24 21.19
N SER A 508 15.28 -6.78 21.63
CA SER A 508 16.41 -5.98 22.15
C SER A 508 16.96 -5.00 21.12
N VAL A 509 17.07 -5.42 19.84
CA VAL A 509 17.54 -4.52 18.76
C VAL A 509 16.50 -3.43 18.45
N VAL A 510 15.22 -3.77 18.55
CA VAL A 510 14.12 -2.80 18.41
C VAL A 510 14.19 -1.76 19.52
N GLU A 511 14.37 -2.18 20.75
CA GLU A 511 14.46 -1.31 21.91
C GLU A 511 15.73 -0.42 21.88
N GLU A 512 16.86 -0.98 21.47
CA GLU A 512 18.11 -0.24 21.26
C GLU A 512 17.93 0.86 20.20
N MET A 513 17.29 0.52 19.09
CA MET A 513 17.03 1.48 18.02
C MET A 513 16.01 2.54 18.45
N GLN A 514 14.97 2.17 19.20
CA GLN A 514 14.00 3.14 19.75
C GLN A 514 14.67 4.11 20.74
N GLN A 515 15.58 3.62 21.58
CA GLN A 515 16.38 4.49 22.46
C GLN A 515 17.28 5.42 21.65
N PHE A 516 17.88 4.91 20.58
CA PHE A 516 18.71 5.70 19.68
C PHE A 516 17.89 6.80 18.97
N LEU A 517 16.68 6.49 18.50
CA LEU A 517 15.72 7.45 17.95
C LEU A 517 15.36 8.54 18.97
N LYS A 518 15.02 8.14 20.20
CA LYS A 518 14.67 9.10 21.27
C LYS A 518 15.84 9.99 21.69
N SER A 519 17.08 9.55 21.51
CA SER A 519 18.28 10.32 21.91
C SER A 519 18.61 11.50 21.00
N GLY A 520 17.99 11.62 19.82
CA GLY A 520 18.25 12.65 18.82
C GLY A 520 19.66 12.59 18.19
N LYS A 521 20.46 11.56 18.48
CA LYS A 521 21.83 11.40 17.98
C LYS A 521 21.94 10.94 16.52
N LEU A 522 20.83 10.61 15.90
CA LEU A 522 20.76 10.20 14.49
C LEU A 522 21.24 11.27 13.51
N CYS A 523 21.12 12.55 13.89
CA CYS A 523 21.55 13.68 13.10
C CYS A 523 23.06 13.74 12.86
N GLU A 524 23.88 13.04 13.64
CA GLU A 524 25.34 13.11 13.60
C GLU A 524 25.99 11.86 12.99
N ALA A 525 25.25 10.76 12.82
CA ALA A 525 25.79 9.47 12.41
C ALA A 525 25.49 9.15 10.92
N LYS A 526 26.52 8.76 10.18
CA LYS A 526 26.28 8.06 8.89
C LYS A 526 25.85 6.64 9.22
N LEU A 527 24.58 6.35 9.06
CA LEU A 527 24.06 5.00 9.26
C LEU A 527 24.56 4.05 8.17
N SER A 528 24.98 2.85 8.56
CA SER A 528 25.25 1.74 7.63
C SER A 528 23.95 1.23 7.01
N CYS A 529 24.04 0.46 5.91
CA CYS A 529 22.88 -0.17 5.28
C CYS A 529 22.07 -1.04 6.26
N SER A 530 22.75 -1.78 7.14
CA SER A 530 22.11 -2.60 8.17
C SER A 530 21.39 -1.77 9.24
N GLN A 531 21.94 -0.61 9.63
CA GLN A 531 21.29 0.30 10.58
C GLN A 531 20.06 0.97 9.96
N TRP A 532 20.10 1.34 8.68
CA TRP A 532 18.91 1.81 7.95
C TRP A 532 17.83 0.73 7.87
N SER A 533 18.22 -0.51 7.61
CA SER A 533 17.30 -1.65 7.58
C SER A 533 16.67 -1.91 8.96
N ALA A 534 17.48 -1.80 10.03
CA ALA A 534 16.98 -1.88 11.39
C ALA A 534 15.99 -0.78 11.71
N LEU A 535 16.30 0.46 11.30
CA LEU A 535 15.42 1.61 11.50
C LEU A 535 14.08 1.41 10.79
N VAL A 536 14.09 1.03 9.51
CA VAL A 536 12.88 0.73 8.74
C VAL A 536 12.08 -0.38 9.42
N PHE A 537 12.73 -1.46 9.83
CA PHE A 537 12.08 -2.57 10.51
C PHE A 537 11.41 -2.12 11.82
N VAL A 538 12.14 -1.37 12.66
CA VAL A 538 11.62 -0.85 13.93
C VAL A 538 10.41 0.05 13.71
N LEU A 539 10.51 0.97 12.73
CA LEU A 539 9.43 1.88 12.40
C LEU A 539 8.18 1.16 11.86
N LEU A 540 8.37 0.07 11.11
CA LEU A 540 7.27 -0.74 10.58
C LEU A 540 6.66 -1.71 11.60
N THR A 541 7.39 -2.15 12.61
CA THR A 541 6.94 -3.17 13.58
C THR A 541 6.60 -2.63 14.97
N SER A 542 6.85 -1.35 15.26
CA SER A 542 6.55 -0.77 16.57
C SER A 542 5.04 -0.75 16.84
N GLU A 543 4.62 -1.33 17.97
CA GLU A 543 3.21 -1.40 18.42
C GLU A 543 2.66 -0.05 18.91
N HIS A 544 3.49 0.99 19.03
CA HIS A 544 3.06 2.32 19.42
C HIS A 544 2.56 3.07 18.21
N ASP A 545 1.43 3.77 18.39
CA ASP A 545 0.81 4.69 17.44
C ASP A 545 1.85 5.69 16.88
N MET A 546 2.62 5.25 15.87
CA MET A 546 3.42 6.16 15.05
C MET A 546 2.52 6.75 13.97
N ASP A 547 1.40 7.36 14.39
CA ASP A 547 0.53 8.07 13.48
C ASP A 547 1.24 9.28 12.88
N THR A 548 2.23 9.83 13.57
CA THR A 548 3.00 11.00 13.17
C THR A 548 4.50 10.71 13.13
N PHE A 549 5.14 10.99 12.02
CA PHE A 549 6.59 10.84 11.85
C PHE A 549 7.23 12.18 11.47
N GLU A 550 8.20 12.62 12.27
CA GLU A 550 8.99 13.83 12.04
C GLU A 550 10.40 13.45 11.57
N LEU A 551 10.66 13.63 10.28
CA LEU A 551 11.96 13.29 9.70
C LEU A 551 13.07 14.26 10.11
N ASN A 552 12.73 15.49 10.54
CA ASN A 552 13.69 16.49 11.01
C ASN A 552 14.60 15.99 12.12
N SER A 553 14.08 15.08 12.95
CA SER A 553 14.85 14.44 14.03
C SER A 553 15.88 13.44 13.53
N LEU A 554 15.78 13.00 12.27
CA LEU A 554 16.59 11.96 11.65
C LEU A 554 17.60 12.50 10.62
N ILE A 555 17.36 13.69 10.05
CA ILE A 555 18.22 14.30 9.03
C ILE A 555 19.17 15.28 9.69
N GLY A 556 20.43 14.89 9.83
CA GLY A 556 21.50 15.78 10.22
C GLY A 556 21.94 16.68 9.07
N LYS A 557 22.68 17.75 9.36
CA LYS A 557 23.15 18.79 8.43
C LYS A 557 24.04 18.32 7.25
N GLY A 558 24.07 17.04 6.92
CA GLY A 558 25.00 16.50 5.91
C GLY A 558 24.50 15.38 5.01
N ASN A 559 23.27 14.89 5.17
CA ASN A 559 22.72 13.83 4.30
C ASN A 559 21.80 14.44 3.26
N SER A 560 21.82 13.91 2.03
CA SER A 560 20.80 14.22 1.03
C SER A 560 19.45 13.72 1.52
N SER A 561 18.51 14.63 1.66
CA SER A 561 17.18 14.31 2.20
C SER A 561 16.39 13.41 1.29
N ASP A 562 16.58 13.53 -0.02
CA ASP A 562 15.92 12.71 -1.01
C ASP A 562 16.34 11.23 -0.86
N GLU A 563 17.63 10.95 -0.60
CA GLU A 563 18.13 9.62 -0.32
C GLU A 563 17.50 9.03 0.95
N VAL A 564 17.32 9.85 1.98
CA VAL A 564 16.67 9.40 3.23
C VAL A 564 15.19 9.14 3.02
N VAL A 565 14.47 10.00 2.29
CA VAL A 565 13.07 9.80 1.91
C VAL A 565 12.92 8.51 1.10
N LEU A 566 13.81 8.26 0.13
CA LEU A 566 13.82 7.01 -0.64
C LEU A 566 14.03 5.78 0.25
N LYS A 567 14.99 5.82 1.17
CA LYS A 567 15.25 4.72 2.12
C LYS A 567 14.08 4.46 3.08
N LEU A 568 13.33 5.49 3.43
CA LEU A 568 12.18 5.41 4.33
C LEU A 568 10.83 5.29 3.58
N LEU A 569 10.84 5.14 2.28
CA LEU A 569 9.61 5.11 1.46
C LEU A 569 8.61 4.07 1.94
N SER A 570 9.07 2.88 2.34
CA SER A 570 8.23 1.82 2.90
C SER A 570 7.56 2.23 4.22
N VAL A 571 8.22 3.07 5.01
CA VAL A 571 7.66 3.63 6.25
C VAL A 571 6.65 4.73 5.92
N VAL A 572 7.01 5.64 5.02
CA VAL A 572 6.14 6.75 4.59
C VAL A 572 4.79 6.26 4.07
N LYS A 573 4.76 5.16 3.34
CA LYS A 573 3.53 4.53 2.83
C LYS A 573 2.55 4.11 3.93
N GLU A 574 3.05 3.83 5.12
CA GLU A 574 2.30 3.28 6.24
C GLU A 574 1.96 4.32 7.32
N LEU A 575 2.31 5.59 7.12
CA LEU A 575 2.08 6.66 8.08
C LEU A 575 0.85 7.48 7.74
N LYS A 576 0.14 7.96 8.77
CA LYS A 576 -0.98 8.89 8.60
C LYS A 576 -0.53 10.34 8.47
N SER A 577 0.56 10.72 9.14
CA SER A 577 1.13 12.05 9.10
C SER A 577 2.63 12.01 8.88
N VAL A 578 3.10 12.73 7.87
CA VAL A 578 4.52 12.82 7.49
C VAL A 578 4.96 14.27 7.49
N LYS A 579 5.92 14.60 8.37
CA LYS A 579 6.49 15.94 8.51
C LYS A 579 7.93 15.96 8.04
N LEU A 580 8.14 16.59 6.89
CA LEU A 580 9.42 16.76 6.21
C LEU A 580 9.86 18.23 6.19
N SER A 581 9.38 19.05 7.09
CA SER A 581 9.71 20.48 7.11
C SER A 581 11.21 20.72 7.36
N HIS A 582 11.81 21.68 6.63
CA HIS A 582 13.24 22.03 6.69
C HIS A 582 14.21 20.87 6.37
N CYS A 583 13.77 19.91 5.59
CA CYS A 583 14.55 18.72 5.27
C CYS A 583 15.42 18.85 4.01
N GLY A 584 15.22 19.86 3.19
CA GLY A 584 15.94 20.04 1.92
C GLY A 584 15.49 19.08 0.82
N VAL A 585 14.25 18.62 0.89
CA VAL A 585 13.62 17.76 -0.13
C VAL A 585 13.53 18.51 -1.46
N THR A 586 13.84 17.83 -2.56
CA THR A 586 13.78 18.35 -3.92
C THR A 586 12.71 17.65 -4.75
N ASP A 587 12.72 17.82 -6.06
CA ASP A 587 11.83 17.12 -6.99
C ASP A 587 12.03 15.59 -6.99
N GLU A 588 13.24 15.09 -6.70
CA GLU A 588 13.50 13.65 -6.57
C GLU A 588 12.76 13.05 -5.36
N GLY A 589 12.81 13.73 -4.21
CA GLY A 589 12.04 13.34 -3.02
C GLY A 589 10.54 13.41 -3.26
N CYS A 590 10.06 14.40 -4.04
CA CYS A 590 8.65 14.48 -4.45
C CYS A 590 8.22 13.33 -5.34
N ALA A 591 9.09 12.85 -6.25
CA ALA A 591 8.81 11.66 -7.05
C ALA A 591 8.61 10.42 -6.16
N ALA A 592 9.47 10.26 -5.14
CA ALA A 592 9.35 9.18 -4.16
C ALA A 592 8.03 9.27 -3.36
N LEU A 593 7.69 10.47 -2.87
CA LEU A 593 6.43 10.69 -2.15
C LEU A 593 5.20 10.43 -3.03
N ALA A 594 5.22 10.88 -4.28
CA ALA A 594 4.16 10.60 -5.25
C ALA A 594 3.98 9.09 -5.49
N SER A 595 5.10 8.34 -5.52
CA SER A 595 5.06 6.90 -5.59
C SER A 595 4.44 6.26 -4.34
N ALA A 596 4.80 6.76 -3.15
CA ALA A 596 4.19 6.31 -1.90
C ALA A 596 2.67 6.51 -1.91
N LEU A 597 2.22 7.69 -2.31
CA LEU A 597 0.80 8.03 -2.41
C LEU A 597 0.04 7.13 -3.38
N ARG A 598 0.60 6.82 -4.56
CA ARG A 598 -0.02 5.88 -5.51
C ARG A 598 -0.07 4.44 -5.01
N SER A 599 0.94 4.02 -4.23
CA SER A 599 1.01 2.64 -3.71
C SER A 599 0.04 2.39 -2.54
N ASN A 600 -0.21 3.41 -1.72
CA ASN A 600 -1.13 3.35 -0.58
C ASN A 600 -1.90 4.68 -0.43
N PRO A 601 -2.80 4.99 -1.38
CA PRO A 601 -3.41 6.31 -1.46
C PRO A 601 -4.34 6.64 -0.28
N SER A 602 -4.89 5.63 0.38
CA SER A 602 -5.90 5.84 1.42
C SER A 602 -5.33 6.09 2.83
N HIS A 603 -4.01 5.99 3.02
CA HIS A 603 -3.44 5.97 4.37
C HIS A 603 -2.98 7.34 4.85
N LEU A 604 -2.23 8.08 4.05
CA LEU A 604 -1.70 9.40 4.42
C LEU A 604 -2.81 10.44 4.51
N ARG A 605 -2.84 11.20 5.64
CA ARG A 605 -3.79 12.27 5.93
C ARG A 605 -3.14 13.63 5.95
N GLU A 606 -1.93 13.72 6.42
CA GLU A 606 -1.20 14.96 6.61
C GLU A 606 0.20 14.87 5.99
N LEU A 607 0.56 15.84 5.16
CA LEU A 607 1.88 15.98 4.55
C LEU A 607 2.38 17.41 4.71
N ASP A 608 3.46 17.56 5.50
CA ASP A 608 4.16 18.83 5.71
C ASP A 608 5.51 18.81 4.97
N LEU A 609 5.62 19.63 3.96
CA LEU A 609 6.84 19.87 3.17
C LEU A 609 7.40 21.28 3.36
N THR A 610 7.02 21.98 4.41
CA THR A 610 7.42 23.37 4.69
C THR A 610 8.95 23.57 4.57
N ASP A 611 9.36 24.67 3.93
CA ASP A 611 10.74 25.11 3.77
C ASP A 611 11.66 24.05 3.08
N ASN A 612 11.21 23.58 1.93
CA ASN A 612 11.93 22.67 1.04
C ASN A 612 12.09 23.32 -0.36
N LYS A 613 12.90 22.71 -1.22
CA LYS A 613 13.20 23.22 -2.57
C LYS A 613 12.54 22.37 -3.65
N LEU A 614 11.21 22.32 -3.66
CA LEU A 614 10.48 21.46 -4.58
C LEU A 614 10.50 21.99 -6.02
N GLY A 615 10.36 23.30 -6.19
CA GLY A 615 10.21 23.92 -7.50
C GLY A 615 8.96 23.47 -8.24
N VAL A 616 8.83 23.89 -9.50
CA VAL A 616 7.67 23.56 -10.36
C VAL A 616 7.56 22.05 -10.59
N ARG A 617 8.68 21.39 -10.92
CA ARG A 617 8.69 19.96 -11.22
C ARG A 617 8.33 19.10 -10.02
N GLY A 618 8.83 19.44 -8.83
CA GLY A 618 8.47 18.69 -7.60
C GLY A 618 6.99 18.80 -7.27
N VAL A 619 6.42 20.00 -7.42
CA VAL A 619 4.97 20.21 -7.20
C VAL A 619 4.13 19.46 -8.24
N ASP A 620 4.55 19.41 -9.49
CA ASP A 620 3.86 18.67 -10.56
C ASP A 620 3.87 17.16 -10.29
N LEU A 621 5.04 16.60 -9.93
CA LEU A 621 5.18 15.19 -9.56
C LEU A 621 4.30 14.82 -8.35
N LEU A 622 4.33 15.66 -7.30
CA LEU A 622 3.50 15.46 -6.12
C LEU A 622 2.01 15.51 -6.47
N SER A 623 1.60 16.51 -7.26
CA SER A 623 0.22 16.64 -7.71
C SER A 623 -0.27 15.44 -8.51
N ALA A 624 0.61 14.85 -9.33
CA ALA A 624 0.32 13.63 -10.08
C ALA A 624 0.05 12.42 -9.15
N GLY A 625 0.76 12.33 -8.02
CA GLY A 625 0.48 11.32 -6.99
C GLY A 625 -0.84 11.54 -6.25
N LEU A 626 -1.18 12.81 -5.99
CA LEU A 626 -2.39 13.21 -5.29
C LEU A 626 -3.68 13.07 -6.14
N LYS A 627 -3.57 12.94 -7.45
CA LYS A 627 -4.73 12.76 -8.36
C LYS A 627 -5.42 11.41 -8.22
N ASP A 628 -4.83 10.44 -7.52
CA ASP A 628 -5.46 9.15 -7.28
C ASP A 628 -6.80 9.35 -6.55
N PRO A 629 -7.93 8.83 -7.09
CA PRO A 629 -9.25 9.03 -6.48
C PRO A 629 -9.38 8.40 -5.08
N HIS A 630 -8.49 7.50 -4.70
CA HIS A 630 -8.45 6.91 -3.36
C HIS A 630 -7.55 7.69 -2.38
N CYS A 631 -6.86 8.72 -2.86
CA CYS A 631 -6.01 9.55 -2.00
C CYS A 631 -6.86 10.36 -1.02
N LYS A 632 -6.65 10.12 0.28
CA LYS A 632 -7.43 10.71 1.36
C LYS A 632 -6.64 11.76 2.14
N LEU A 633 -5.73 12.46 1.48
CA LEU A 633 -4.95 13.53 2.11
C LEU A 633 -5.88 14.68 2.53
N GLU A 634 -5.82 15.04 3.81
CA GLU A 634 -6.67 16.08 4.41
C GLU A 634 -5.92 17.40 4.60
N ILE A 635 -4.61 17.33 4.85
CA ILE A 635 -3.76 18.49 5.16
C ILE A 635 -2.51 18.46 4.29
N LEU A 636 -2.27 19.52 3.53
CA LEU A 636 -1.07 19.70 2.71
C LEU A 636 -0.41 21.06 2.98
N TRP A 637 0.81 21.04 3.49
CA TRP A 637 1.60 22.24 3.73
C TRP A 637 2.79 22.30 2.78
N LEU A 638 2.76 23.28 1.89
CA LEU A 638 3.80 23.59 0.90
C LEU A 638 4.40 25.00 1.14
N ARG A 639 4.44 25.41 2.39
CA ARG A 639 4.95 26.74 2.78
C ARG A 639 6.43 26.86 2.41
N LYS A 640 6.80 27.95 1.72
CA LYS A 640 8.19 28.26 1.33
C LYS A 640 8.86 27.10 0.55
N CYS A 641 8.17 26.58 -0.45
CA CYS A 641 8.63 25.45 -1.27
C CYS A 641 9.03 25.83 -2.68
N GLY A 642 9.03 27.12 -3.01
CA GLY A 642 9.30 27.58 -4.37
C GLY A 642 8.17 27.27 -5.35
N VAL A 643 6.93 27.23 -4.86
CA VAL A 643 5.75 27.07 -5.71
C VAL A 643 5.52 28.37 -6.49
N THR A 644 5.36 28.27 -7.81
CA THR A 644 5.04 29.37 -8.70
C THR A 644 3.64 29.25 -9.27
N ASP A 645 3.27 30.13 -10.17
CA ASP A 645 1.97 30.06 -10.87
C ASP A 645 1.80 28.80 -11.72
N GLU A 646 2.89 28.21 -12.22
CA GLU A 646 2.84 26.92 -12.93
C GLU A 646 2.54 25.77 -11.95
N GLY A 647 3.17 25.75 -10.78
CA GLY A 647 2.86 24.80 -9.71
C GLY A 647 1.40 24.89 -9.24
N CYS A 648 0.83 26.11 -9.21
CA CYS A 648 -0.59 26.32 -8.91
C CYS A 648 -1.50 25.65 -9.96
N ALA A 649 -1.11 25.61 -11.23
CA ALA A 649 -1.88 24.91 -12.28
C ALA A 649 -1.89 23.39 -12.04
N ALA A 650 -0.77 22.80 -11.60
CA ALA A 650 -0.69 21.39 -11.24
C ALA A 650 -1.58 21.06 -10.04
N LEU A 651 -1.54 21.89 -8.98
CA LEU A 651 -2.41 21.78 -7.82
C LEU A 651 -3.89 21.91 -8.18
N ALA A 652 -4.26 22.87 -9.04
CA ALA A 652 -5.61 23.01 -9.53
C ALA A 652 -6.13 21.77 -10.25
N SER A 653 -5.25 21.13 -11.05
CA SER A 653 -5.57 19.88 -11.73
C SER A 653 -5.79 18.71 -10.73
N PHE A 654 -5.00 18.64 -9.67
CA PHE A 654 -5.22 17.69 -8.58
C PHE A 654 -6.58 17.94 -7.89
N LEU A 655 -6.87 19.17 -7.49
CA LEU A 655 -8.12 19.54 -6.82
C LEU A 655 -9.37 19.20 -7.67
N ARG A 656 -9.28 19.32 -9.00
CA ARG A 656 -10.36 18.87 -9.91
C ARG A 656 -10.53 17.36 -9.94
N SER A 657 -9.44 16.60 -9.85
CA SER A 657 -9.48 15.13 -9.92
C SER A 657 -9.89 14.50 -8.60
N ASN A 658 -9.57 15.12 -7.46
CA ASN A 658 -9.82 14.57 -6.12
C ASN A 658 -10.31 15.66 -5.14
N PRO A 659 -11.55 16.16 -5.27
CA PRO A 659 -12.04 17.29 -4.49
C PRO A 659 -12.49 16.96 -3.05
N GLU A 660 -12.68 15.66 -2.71
CA GLU A 660 -13.49 15.26 -1.55
C GLU A 660 -12.73 15.18 -0.21
N TYR A 661 -11.38 15.30 -0.20
CA TYR A 661 -10.64 15.00 1.02
C TYR A 661 -9.82 16.16 1.56
N LEU A 662 -9.18 16.98 0.71
CA LEU A 662 -8.30 18.04 1.17
C LEU A 662 -9.09 19.16 1.86
N ARG A 663 -8.80 19.40 3.15
CA ARG A 663 -9.45 20.42 3.99
C ARG A 663 -8.55 21.63 4.23
N GLU A 664 -7.24 21.41 4.31
CA GLU A 664 -6.29 22.48 4.61
C GLU A 664 -5.16 22.50 3.57
N LEU A 665 -4.93 23.67 2.97
CA LEU A 665 -3.86 23.94 2.04
C LEU A 665 -3.09 25.20 2.48
N ASP A 666 -1.78 25.05 2.77
CA ASP A 666 -0.91 26.18 3.09
C ASP A 666 0.15 26.35 1.97
N LEU A 667 0.05 27.46 1.25
CA LEU A 667 0.98 27.85 0.20
C LEU A 667 1.76 29.12 0.58
N SER A 668 1.78 29.49 1.84
CA SER A 668 2.42 30.71 2.35
C SER A 668 3.91 30.77 1.99
N TRP A 669 4.45 31.98 1.81
CA TRP A 669 5.85 32.25 1.47
C TRP A 669 6.29 31.65 0.12
N ASN A 670 5.40 31.69 -0.88
CA ASN A 670 5.69 31.27 -2.25
C ASN A 670 5.38 32.41 -3.24
N GLU A 671 6.04 32.42 -4.38
CA GLU A 671 5.88 33.48 -5.41
C GLU A 671 4.74 33.13 -6.38
N LEU A 672 3.50 33.07 -5.88
CA LEU A 672 2.33 32.69 -6.70
C LEU A 672 1.88 33.83 -7.62
N GLY A 673 1.87 35.05 -7.12
CA GLY A 673 1.28 36.19 -7.79
C GLY A 673 -0.22 36.04 -8.09
N ASP A 674 -0.81 37.00 -8.75
CA ASP A 674 -2.23 36.99 -9.11
C ASP A 674 -2.56 35.85 -10.12
N SER A 675 -1.64 35.54 -11.04
CA SER A 675 -1.78 34.46 -12.04
C SER A 675 -1.88 33.10 -11.35
N GLY A 676 -1.00 32.81 -10.38
CA GLY A 676 -1.00 31.56 -9.64
C GLY A 676 -2.30 31.37 -8.83
N VAL A 677 -2.73 32.42 -8.13
CA VAL A 677 -3.97 32.38 -7.37
C VAL A 677 -5.17 32.17 -8.30
N LEU A 678 -5.23 32.82 -9.46
CA LEU A 678 -6.31 32.60 -10.44
C LEU A 678 -6.36 31.15 -10.91
N LYS A 679 -5.19 30.56 -11.25
CA LYS A 679 -5.09 29.15 -11.68
C LYS A 679 -5.55 28.21 -10.57
N LEU A 680 -5.09 28.39 -9.33
CA LEU A 680 -5.44 27.57 -8.19
C LEU A 680 -6.96 27.60 -7.91
N LEU A 681 -7.53 28.80 -7.88
CA LEU A 681 -8.94 29.01 -7.57
C LEU A 681 -9.86 28.49 -8.69
N SER A 682 -9.42 28.42 -9.93
CA SER A 682 -10.17 27.74 -11.00
C SER A 682 -10.42 26.28 -10.66
N GLY A 683 -9.44 25.59 -10.06
CA GLY A 683 -9.61 24.22 -9.57
C GLY A 683 -10.63 24.11 -8.44
N LEU A 684 -10.63 25.05 -7.49
CA LEU A 684 -11.59 25.06 -6.39
C LEU A 684 -13.04 25.30 -6.86
N VAL A 685 -13.23 26.23 -7.79
CA VAL A 685 -14.55 26.63 -8.27
C VAL A 685 -15.20 25.51 -9.11
N GLU A 686 -14.42 24.85 -9.96
CA GLU A 686 -14.94 23.84 -10.90
C GLU A 686 -15.28 22.50 -10.26
N SER A 687 -14.72 22.19 -9.07
CA SER A 687 -14.74 20.84 -8.53
C SER A 687 -15.54 20.62 -7.24
N ASN A 688 -16.27 21.59 -6.72
CA ASN A 688 -16.94 21.49 -5.39
C ASN A 688 -15.96 21.05 -4.27
N CYS A 689 -14.74 21.55 -4.30
CA CYS A 689 -13.70 21.17 -3.37
C CYS A 689 -14.04 21.58 -1.93
N ILE A 690 -13.77 20.71 -0.96
CA ILE A 690 -14.14 20.89 0.46
C ILE A 690 -13.07 21.62 1.30
N ILE A 691 -12.17 22.37 0.68
CA ILE A 691 -11.14 23.12 1.44
C ILE A 691 -11.80 24.09 2.42
N GLU A 692 -11.46 23.93 3.69
CA GLU A 692 -11.91 24.75 4.80
C GLU A 692 -10.91 25.86 5.14
N ILE A 693 -9.61 25.58 4.99
CA ILE A 693 -8.53 26.49 5.38
C ILE A 693 -7.58 26.68 4.19
N LEU A 694 -7.44 27.93 3.76
CA LEU A 694 -6.51 28.32 2.71
C LEU A 694 -5.56 29.41 3.22
N ARG A 695 -4.23 29.14 3.25
CA ARG A 695 -3.24 30.11 3.67
C ARG A 695 -2.37 30.51 2.49
N LEU A 696 -2.33 31.81 2.24
CA LEU A 696 -1.62 32.49 1.14
C LEU A 696 -0.80 33.69 1.67
N HIS A 697 -0.19 33.52 2.85
CA HIS A 697 0.63 34.56 3.49
C HIS A 697 1.90 34.80 2.65
N ASP A 698 2.22 36.07 2.35
CA ASP A 698 3.39 36.50 1.57
C ASP A 698 3.53 35.74 0.24
N CYS A 699 2.46 35.81 -0.57
CA CYS A 699 2.40 35.12 -1.88
C CYS A 699 2.47 36.10 -3.07
N GLY A 700 2.73 37.37 -2.84
CA GLY A 700 2.81 38.39 -3.90
C GLY A 700 1.45 38.74 -4.53
N ILE A 701 0.36 38.57 -3.77
CA ILE A 701 -1.01 38.81 -4.23
C ILE A 701 -1.29 40.31 -4.19
N THR A 702 -1.95 40.80 -5.25
CA THR A 702 -2.42 42.18 -5.35
C THR A 702 -3.95 42.25 -5.43
N ASP A 703 -4.51 43.39 -5.75
CA ASP A 703 -5.93 43.54 -5.98
C ASP A 703 -6.49 42.67 -7.15
N GLY A 704 -5.64 42.29 -8.10
CA GLY A 704 -5.98 41.38 -9.19
C GLY A 704 -6.32 39.97 -8.67
N GLY A 705 -5.52 39.42 -7.76
CA GLY A 705 -5.77 38.14 -7.11
C GLY A 705 -7.02 38.14 -6.24
N CYS A 706 -7.35 39.28 -5.60
CA CYS A 706 -8.57 39.45 -4.83
C CYS A 706 -9.84 39.30 -5.68
N ALA A 707 -9.81 39.65 -6.96
CA ALA A 707 -10.95 39.42 -7.85
C ALA A 707 -11.23 37.92 -8.04
N ALA A 708 -10.19 37.10 -8.20
CA ALA A 708 -10.31 35.65 -8.28
C ALA A 708 -10.82 35.05 -6.96
N LEU A 709 -10.28 35.48 -5.81
CA LEU A 709 -10.75 35.06 -4.48
C LEU A 709 -12.22 35.38 -4.28
N THR A 710 -12.67 36.57 -4.66
CA THR A 710 -14.07 36.98 -4.62
C THR A 710 -14.97 36.06 -5.42
N SER A 711 -14.53 35.70 -6.63
CA SER A 711 -15.25 34.74 -7.47
C SER A 711 -15.36 33.37 -6.81
N ALA A 712 -14.28 32.88 -6.21
CA ALA A 712 -14.25 31.62 -5.47
C ALA A 712 -15.20 31.64 -4.25
N LEU A 713 -15.20 32.71 -3.46
CA LEU A 713 -16.09 32.88 -2.31
C LEU A 713 -17.56 32.88 -2.71
N LYS A 714 -17.91 33.35 -3.91
CA LYS A 714 -19.30 33.37 -4.42
C LYS A 714 -19.73 32.04 -5.04
N SER A 715 -18.83 31.31 -5.69
CA SER A 715 -19.14 30.11 -6.48
C SER A 715 -19.05 28.81 -5.70
N ASN A 716 -18.16 28.72 -4.69
CA ASN A 716 -18.08 27.59 -3.76
C ASN A 716 -18.05 28.07 -2.30
N PRO A 717 -19.11 28.73 -1.85
CA PRO A 717 -19.12 29.43 -0.58
C PRO A 717 -19.22 28.52 0.64
N SER A 718 -19.62 27.27 0.46
CA SER A 718 -20.07 26.42 1.57
C SER A 718 -18.92 25.84 2.41
N HIS A 719 -17.68 25.84 1.93
CA HIS A 719 -16.60 25.10 2.59
C HIS A 719 -15.50 25.98 3.19
N LEU A 720 -15.08 27.05 2.51
CA LEU A 720 -13.98 27.89 2.99
C LEU A 720 -14.37 28.67 4.24
N ARG A 721 -13.67 28.39 5.35
CA ARG A 721 -13.88 29.01 6.69
C ARG A 721 -12.75 29.94 7.11
N GLU A 722 -11.51 29.64 6.73
CA GLU A 722 -10.35 30.46 7.05
C GLU A 722 -9.59 30.84 5.77
N LEU A 723 -9.33 32.15 5.61
CA LEU A 723 -8.50 32.70 4.55
C LEU A 723 -7.42 33.61 5.15
N ASP A 724 -6.16 33.23 4.95
CA ASP A 724 -5.02 34.04 5.41
C ASP A 724 -4.31 34.67 4.21
N LEU A 725 -4.38 35.99 4.12
CA LEU A 725 -3.76 36.81 3.10
C LEU A 725 -2.69 37.76 3.69
N THR A 726 -2.20 37.46 4.88
CA THR A 726 -1.21 38.26 5.60
C THR A 726 0.01 38.58 4.72
N ASP A 727 0.59 39.76 4.83
CA ASP A 727 1.81 40.24 4.15
C ASP A 727 1.68 40.23 2.59
N ASN A 728 0.49 40.51 2.05
CA ASN A 728 0.26 40.71 0.62
C ASN A 728 -0.04 42.20 0.30
N LYS A 729 0.06 42.60 -0.97
CA LYS A 729 -0.13 43.99 -1.40
C LYS A 729 -1.52 44.24 -1.97
N LEU A 730 -2.54 44.00 -1.17
CA LEU A 730 -3.95 44.01 -1.63
C LEU A 730 -4.46 45.46 -1.83
N GLY A 731 -4.06 46.35 -0.94
CA GLY A 731 -4.59 47.71 -0.91
C GLY A 731 -6.12 47.79 -0.66
N ASP A 732 -6.66 48.97 -0.68
CA ASP A 732 -8.11 49.15 -0.45
C ASP A 732 -8.96 48.56 -1.59
N LEU A 733 -8.49 48.60 -2.81
CA LEU A 733 -9.19 48.04 -3.96
C LEU A 733 -9.36 46.55 -3.84
N GLY A 734 -8.28 45.82 -3.43
CA GLY A 734 -8.36 44.38 -3.16
C GLY A 734 -9.33 44.06 -2.03
N VAL A 735 -9.24 44.77 -0.93
CA VAL A 735 -10.17 44.59 0.22
C VAL A 735 -11.62 44.91 -0.15
N ASN A 736 -11.86 45.91 -0.99
CA ASN A 736 -13.18 46.23 -1.47
C ASN A 736 -13.77 45.05 -2.28
N ARG A 737 -12.98 44.48 -3.19
CA ARG A 737 -13.38 43.27 -3.94
C ARG A 737 -13.69 42.09 -3.01
N LEU A 738 -12.82 41.78 -2.05
CA LEU A 738 -13.06 40.74 -1.06
C LEU A 738 -14.35 41.00 -0.25
N SER A 739 -14.59 42.23 0.13
CA SER A 739 -15.79 42.63 0.87
C SER A 739 -17.08 42.33 0.10
N ASP A 740 -17.04 42.41 -1.24
CA ASP A 740 -18.18 42.00 -2.07
C ASP A 740 -18.40 40.46 -2.09
N GLY A 741 -17.35 39.68 -1.94
CA GLY A 741 -17.46 38.22 -1.70
C GLY A 741 -18.05 37.91 -0.34
N LEU A 742 -17.62 38.60 0.71
CA LEU A 742 -18.12 38.43 2.08
C LEU A 742 -19.61 38.80 2.24
N LYS A 743 -20.17 39.62 1.37
CA LYS A 743 -21.61 39.96 1.37
C LYS A 743 -22.50 38.89 0.76
N ASP A 744 -21.91 37.87 0.07
CA ASP A 744 -22.69 36.82 -0.54
C ASP A 744 -23.38 35.98 0.55
N PRO A 745 -24.69 35.69 0.44
CA PRO A 745 -25.44 34.95 1.44
C PRO A 745 -24.93 33.49 1.62
N HIS A 746 -24.19 32.95 0.65
CA HIS A 746 -23.62 31.62 0.70
C HIS A 746 -22.18 31.60 1.23
N CYS A 747 -21.58 32.74 1.50
CA CYS A 747 -20.24 32.84 2.04
C CYS A 747 -20.19 32.39 3.49
N ASN A 748 -19.38 31.37 3.82
CA ASN A 748 -19.22 30.82 5.17
C ASN A 748 -17.87 31.16 5.80
N LEU A 749 -17.18 32.20 5.31
CA LEU A 749 -15.86 32.56 5.82
C LEU A 749 -15.95 33.11 7.24
N GLU A 750 -15.35 32.38 8.19
CA GLU A 750 -15.35 32.73 9.62
C GLU A 750 -14.09 33.52 10.02
N ILE A 751 -12.95 33.24 9.40
CA ILE A 751 -11.65 33.84 9.78
C ILE A 751 -11.03 34.50 8.55
N LEU A 752 -10.79 35.80 8.61
CA LEU A 752 -10.07 36.56 7.59
C LEU A 752 -8.87 37.27 8.19
N LYS A 753 -7.68 36.99 7.64
CA LYS A 753 -6.45 37.65 8.07
C LYS A 753 -5.90 38.52 6.92
N LEU A 754 -5.87 39.82 7.19
CA LEU A 754 -5.39 40.89 6.31
C LEU A 754 -4.27 41.72 6.96
N ARG A 755 -3.45 41.06 7.78
CA ARG A 755 -2.33 41.74 8.44
C ARG A 755 -1.33 42.22 7.40
N HIS A 756 -0.88 43.45 7.49
CA HIS A 756 0.12 44.07 6.60
C HIS A 756 -0.22 43.92 5.11
N CYS A 757 -1.47 44.28 4.78
CA CYS A 757 -1.98 44.22 3.40
C CYS A 757 -2.14 45.57 2.71
N GLY A 758 -1.69 46.64 3.32
CA GLY A 758 -1.82 47.99 2.78
C GLY A 758 -3.26 48.54 2.84
N VAL A 759 -4.01 48.12 3.84
CA VAL A 759 -5.38 48.60 4.07
C VAL A 759 -5.37 49.93 4.77
N THR A 760 -6.19 50.87 4.29
CA THR A 760 -6.39 52.20 4.90
C THR A 760 -7.85 52.36 5.35
N ASP A 761 -8.26 53.61 5.58
CA ASP A 761 -9.62 53.93 5.96
C ASP A 761 -10.66 53.55 4.88
N GLU A 762 -10.30 53.62 3.59
CA GLU A 762 -11.20 53.22 2.49
C GLU A 762 -11.51 51.72 2.54
N GLY A 763 -10.51 50.84 2.77
CA GLY A 763 -10.71 49.41 2.97
C GLY A 763 -11.56 49.10 4.21
N CYS A 764 -11.39 49.87 5.29
CA CYS A 764 -12.22 49.74 6.48
C CYS A 764 -13.70 50.03 6.20
N ALA A 765 -14.01 50.99 5.35
CA ALA A 765 -15.39 51.27 4.93
C ALA A 765 -16.04 50.10 4.20
N ALA A 766 -15.27 49.43 3.31
CA ALA A 766 -15.74 48.24 2.60
C ALA A 766 -15.99 47.06 3.54
N LEU A 767 -15.05 46.79 4.47
CA LEU A 767 -15.22 45.74 5.50
C LEU A 767 -16.41 46.02 6.43
N ALA A 768 -16.60 47.28 6.86
CA ALA A 768 -17.76 47.69 7.64
C ALA A 768 -19.07 47.40 6.90
N SER A 769 -19.11 47.58 5.59
CA SER A 769 -20.26 47.21 4.76
C SER A 769 -20.50 45.69 4.75
N ALA A 770 -19.42 44.87 4.67
CA ALA A 770 -19.54 43.42 4.75
C ALA A 770 -20.02 42.92 6.12
N LEU A 771 -19.53 43.51 7.21
CA LEU A 771 -19.98 43.19 8.57
C LEU A 771 -21.45 43.48 8.83
N ARG A 772 -22.06 44.38 8.05
CA ARG A 772 -23.51 44.71 8.13
C ARG A 772 -24.40 43.78 7.32
N SER A 773 -23.83 42.95 6.45
CA SER A 773 -24.59 41.97 5.66
C SER A 773 -25.23 40.91 6.57
N ASN A 774 -26.39 40.41 6.20
CA ASN A 774 -27.14 39.45 6.99
C ASN A 774 -27.26 38.08 6.25
N PRO A 775 -26.79 37.01 6.87
CA PRO A 775 -25.96 36.94 8.09
C PRO A 775 -24.49 37.20 7.76
N SER A 776 -23.76 37.88 8.63
CA SER A 776 -22.31 37.99 8.52
C SER A 776 -21.65 36.75 9.18
N PRO A 777 -21.02 35.83 8.42
CA PRO A 777 -20.42 34.63 9.01
C PRO A 777 -19.10 34.92 9.75
N LEU A 778 -18.52 36.13 9.53
CA LEU A 778 -17.17 36.48 9.99
C LEU A 778 -17.11 36.57 11.53
N ARG A 779 -16.24 35.75 12.14
CA ARG A 779 -15.95 35.65 13.57
C ARG A 779 -14.62 36.29 13.96
N GLN A 780 -13.61 36.18 13.08
CA GLN A 780 -12.30 36.73 13.34
C GLN A 780 -11.82 37.60 12.18
N LEU A 781 -11.39 38.82 12.52
CA LEU A 781 -10.77 39.74 11.56
C LEU A 781 -9.42 40.23 12.10
N ASN A 782 -8.36 40.05 11.35
CA ASN A 782 -7.03 40.56 11.69
C ASN A 782 -6.57 41.62 10.66
N LEU A 783 -6.56 42.88 11.09
CA LEU A 783 -6.11 44.04 10.33
C LEU A 783 -4.79 44.62 10.86
N SER A 784 -4.08 43.92 11.71
CA SER A 784 -2.84 44.41 12.34
C SER A 784 -1.82 44.86 11.31
N ILE A 785 -0.99 45.85 11.63
CA ILE A 785 0.06 46.41 10.78
C ILE A 785 -0.49 46.95 9.45
N ASN A 786 -1.57 47.70 9.53
CA ASN A 786 -2.10 48.48 8.41
C ASN A 786 -2.26 49.96 8.85
N ASP A 787 -2.25 50.88 7.91
CA ASP A 787 -2.38 52.31 8.24
C ASP A 787 -3.84 52.77 8.24
N LEU A 788 -4.58 52.28 9.24
CA LEU A 788 -6.03 52.54 9.35
C LEU A 788 -6.31 53.91 9.91
N GLY A 789 -5.53 54.33 10.89
CA GLY A 789 -5.76 55.56 11.67
C GLY A 789 -7.12 55.56 12.39
N ASP A 790 -7.45 56.67 13.03
CA ASP A 790 -8.72 56.80 13.76
C ASP A 790 -9.94 56.85 12.82
N LYS A 791 -9.75 57.38 11.61
CA LYS A 791 -10.81 57.44 10.60
C LYS A 791 -11.22 56.03 10.14
N GLY A 792 -10.24 55.18 9.81
CA GLY A 792 -10.51 53.78 9.39
C GLY A 792 -11.19 53.00 10.50
N VAL A 793 -10.73 53.12 11.74
CA VAL A 793 -11.35 52.46 12.90
C VAL A 793 -12.75 52.98 13.13
N THR A 794 -13.01 54.25 12.98
CA THR A 794 -14.34 54.84 13.12
C THR A 794 -15.29 54.29 12.06
N LEU A 795 -14.86 54.17 10.83
CA LEU A 795 -15.62 53.54 9.73
C LEU A 795 -15.90 52.07 10.04
N LEU A 796 -14.91 51.30 10.51
CA LEU A 796 -15.09 49.91 10.91
C LEU A 796 -16.09 49.76 12.06
N CYS A 797 -16.08 50.68 13.01
CA CYS A 797 -17.02 50.72 14.11
C CYS A 797 -18.50 50.85 13.68
N ALA A 798 -18.76 51.43 12.51
CA ALA A 798 -20.10 51.44 11.95
C ALA A 798 -20.60 50.04 11.57
N GLY A 799 -19.70 49.13 11.21
CA GLY A 799 -20.00 47.71 11.01
C GLY A 799 -20.18 46.96 12.34
N LEU A 800 -19.28 47.21 13.31
CA LEU A 800 -19.30 46.56 14.63
C LEU A 800 -20.58 46.86 15.42
N LYS A 801 -21.14 48.05 15.27
CA LYS A 801 -22.40 48.45 15.93
C LYS A 801 -23.62 47.72 15.40
N HIS A 802 -23.50 47.07 14.22
CA HIS A 802 -24.67 46.47 13.59
C HIS A 802 -25.09 45.18 14.29
N PRO A 803 -26.41 44.93 14.55
CA PRO A 803 -26.87 43.73 15.26
C PRO A 803 -26.48 42.41 14.58
N HIS A 804 -26.26 42.41 13.26
CA HIS A 804 -25.87 41.23 12.52
C HIS A 804 -24.35 40.94 12.55
N CYS A 805 -23.56 41.83 13.13
CA CYS A 805 -22.11 41.61 13.28
C CYS A 805 -21.87 40.60 14.40
N GLN A 806 -21.35 39.44 14.03
CA GLN A 806 -21.03 38.34 14.95
C GLN A 806 -19.53 38.23 15.23
N LEU A 807 -18.75 39.27 15.02
CA LEU A 807 -17.30 39.25 15.17
C LEU A 807 -16.91 38.99 16.63
N GLU A 808 -16.10 37.96 16.86
CA GLU A 808 -15.64 37.56 18.20
C GLU A 808 -14.21 38.03 18.48
N ILE A 809 -13.36 38.09 17.46
CA ILE A 809 -11.95 38.45 17.58
C ILE A 809 -11.61 39.55 16.57
N LEU A 810 -11.12 40.67 17.07
CA LEU A 810 -10.63 41.80 16.25
C LEU A 810 -9.21 42.16 16.63
N LYS A 811 -8.29 42.11 15.65
CA LYS A 811 -6.88 42.47 15.85
C LYS A 811 -6.53 43.70 15.03
N LEU A 812 -6.15 44.77 15.74
CA LEU A 812 -5.80 46.11 15.24
C LEU A 812 -4.43 46.58 15.78
N SER A 813 -3.49 45.68 16.00
CA SER A 813 -2.15 46.01 16.50
C SER A 813 -1.35 46.78 15.46
N ARG A 814 -0.66 47.85 15.85
CA ARG A 814 0.13 48.70 14.94
C ARG A 814 -0.70 49.26 13.77
N CYS A 815 -1.86 49.83 14.08
CA CYS A 815 -2.77 50.39 13.06
C CYS A 815 -2.84 51.90 13.06
N GLY A 816 -1.96 52.62 13.82
CA GLY A 816 -1.97 54.07 13.93
C GLY A 816 -3.18 54.59 14.68
N VAL A 817 -3.79 53.80 15.54
CA VAL A 817 -4.96 54.19 16.33
C VAL A 817 -4.55 55.02 17.53
N THR A 818 -5.29 56.12 17.77
CA THR A 818 -5.10 57.01 18.93
C THR A 818 -6.29 56.98 19.86
N ASP A 819 -6.37 57.94 20.76
CA ASP A 819 -7.47 58.06 21.71
C ASP A 819 -8.85 58.25 21.04
N GLU A 820 -8.88 58.90 19.85
CA GLU A 820 -10.10 59.11 19.09
C GLU A 820 -10.64 57.76 18.55
N GLY A 821 -9.81 56.93 17.96
CA GLY A 821 -10.19 55.59 17.52
C GLY A 821 -10.57 54.69 18.68
N CYS A 822 -9.89 54.80 19.82
CA CYS A 822 -10.22 54.09 21.05
C CYS A 822 -11.64 54.47 21.56
N ALA A 823 -12.00 55.75 21.52
CA ALA A 823 -13.33 56.21 21.89
C ALA A 823 -14.42 55.68 20.95
N ALA A 824 -14.14 55.65 19.63
CA ALA A 824 -15.03 55.08 18.63
C ALA A 824 -15.30 53.61 18.88
N LEU A 825 -14.24 52.79 19.15
CA LEU A 825 -14.31 51.36 19.50
C LEU A 825 -15.14 51.15 20.76
N THR A 826 -14.86 51.94 21.81
CA THR A 826 -15.65 51.89 23.07
C THR A 826 -17.12 52.13 22.85
N SER A 827 -17.46 53.16 22.03
CA SER A 827 -18.84 53.44 21.67
C SER A 827 -19.50 52.29 20.87
N ALA A 828 -18.74 51.68 19.99
CA ALA A 828 -19.24 50.54 19.18
C ALA A 828 -19.52 49.31 20.03
N LEU A 829 -18.60 48.98 20.92
CA LEU A 829 -18.73 47.82 21.82
C LEU A 829 -19.87 47.97 22.81
N ARG A 830 -20.11 49.21 23.34
CA ARG A 830 -21.28 49.44 24.15
C ARG A 830 -22.61 49.32 23.42
N SER A 831 -22.63 49.56 22.12
CA SER A 831 -23.81 49.41 21.27
C SER A 831 -24.12 47.97 20.89
N ASN A 832 -23.10 47.09 20.76
CA ASN A 832 -23.23 45.67 20.44
C ASN A 832 -22.24 44.86 21.30
N PRO A 833 -22.55 44.60 22.57
CA PRO A 833 -21.62 44.01 23.53
C PRO A 833 -21.54 42.49 23.48
N GLU A 834 -22.47 41.83 22.77
CA GLU A 834 -22.71 40.37 22.96
C GLU A 834 -21.67 39.46 22.28
N HIS A 835 -20.97 39.94 21.24
CA HIS A 835 -20.20 39.06 20.39
C HIS A 835 -18.69 39.17 20.57
N LEU A 836 -18.12 40.39 20.68
CA LEU A 836 -16.66 40.55 20.70
C LEU A 836 -16.08 40.05 22.03
N ARG A 837 -15.11 39.09 21.94
CA ARG A 837 -14.45 38.44 23.08
C ARG A 837 -12.98 38.83 23.22
N GLU A 838 -12.28 39.06 22.09
CA GLU A 838 -10.87 39.47 22.05
C GLU A 838 -10.68 40.72 21.19
N LEU A 839 -10.03 41.72 21.76
CA LEU A 839 -9.59 42.92 21.06
C LEU A 839 -8.10 43.14 21.28
N SER A 840 -7.29 43.05 20.20
CA SER A 840 -5.85 43.29 20.25
C SER A 840 -5.53 44.65 19.65
N LEU A 841 -4.99 45.56 20.49
CA LEU A 841 -4.60 46.93 20.15
C LEU A 841 -3.12 47.20 20.42
N PHE A 842 -2.30 46.19 20.55
CA PHE A 842 -0.88 46.30 20.89
C PHE A 842 -0.13 47.25 19.96
N ALA A 843 0.80 48.05 20.51
CA ALA A 843 1.65 48.96 19.79
C ALA A 843 0.88 50.03 18.95
N ASN A 844 -0.22 50.54 19.47
CA ASN A 844 -0.90 51.80 19.05
C ASN A 844 -0.55 52.92 19.98
N ASN A 845 -0.94 54.18 19.65
CA ASN A 845 -0.54 55.37 20.36
C ASN A 845 -1.61 55.87 21.29
N PHE A 846 -1.79 55.19 22.44
CA PHE A 846 -2.80 55.55 23.45
C PHE A 846 -2.23 56.34 24.60
N SER A 847 -3.02 57.32 25.08
CA SER A 847 -2.82 57.97 26.36
C SER A 847 -3.26 57.09 27.55
N ASP A 848 -2.83 57.41 28.74
CA ASP A 848 -3.26 56.75 29.97
C ASP A 848 -4.80 56.79 30.12
N SER A 849 -5.48 57.81 29.59
CA SER A 849 -6.93 57.93 29.59
C SER A 849 -7.60 56.86 28.73
N ALA A 850 -7.08 56.62 27.50
CA ALA A 850 -7.59 55.59 26.60
C ALA A 850 -7.34 54.19 27.17
N VAL A 851 -6.15 53.96 27.74
CA VAL A 851 -5.84 52.70 28.43
C VAL A 851 -6.77 52.41 29.59
N LYS A 852 -7.12 53.46 30.39
CA LYS A 852 -8.11 53.31 31.47
C LYS A 852 -9.51 52.95 30.93
N MET A 853 -9.94 53.59 29.87
CA MET A 853 -11.22 53.33 29.21
C MET A 853 -11.32 51.89 28.67
N LEU A 854 -10.24 51.38 28.07
CA LEU A 854 -10.16 49.99 27.59
C LEU A 854 -10.17 48.98 28.76
N ARG A 855 -9.54 49.30 29.88
CA ARG A 855 -9.60 48.48 31.11
C ARG A 855 -11.02 48.45 31.71
N GLU A 856 -11.74 49.54 31.67
CA GLU A 856 -13.15 49.59 32.10
C GLU A 856 -14.00 48.67 31.23
N LEU A 857 -13.86 48.76 29.89
CA LEU A 857 -14.53 47.83 28.95
C LEU A 857 -14.17 46.35 29.20
N LYS A 858 -12.91 46.05 29.43
CA LYS A 858 -12.46 44.73 29.79
C LYS A 858 -13.23 44.15 30.96
N ASN A 859 -13.40 44.94 32.01
CA ASN A 859 -14.10 44.50 33.22
C ASN A 859 -15.62 44.44 33.03
N GLU A 860 -16.20 45.37 32.25
CA GLU A 860 -17.64 45.48 32.00
C GLU A 860 -18.16 44.31 31.14
N TYR A 861 -17.39 43.92 30.07
CA TYR A 861 -17.83 42.93 29.08
C TYR A 861 -17.02 41.63 29.10
N LYS A 862 -16.15 41.42 30.07
CA LYS A 862 -15.21 40.27 30.13
C LYS A 862 -14.37 40.10 28.85
N LEU A 863 -14.06 41.23 28.21
CA LEU A 863 -13.33 41.28 26.96
C LEU A 863 -11.83 41.04 27.21
N GLU A 864 -11.19 40.09 26.49
CA GLU A 864 -9.74 39.97 26.50
C GLU A 864 -9.12 41.10 25.67
N THR A 865 -8.40 42.01 26.34
CA THR A 865 -7.69 43.10 25.65
C THR A 865 -6.18 42.87 25.74
N ARG A 866 -5.48 42.91 24.59
CA ARG A 866 -4.04 42.95 24.50
C ARG A 866 -3.61 44.36 24.07
N MET A 867 -2.98 45.10 25.00
CA MET A 867 -2.57 46.49 24.82
C MET A 867 -1.06 46.59 24.70
#